data_13e8aa9d2c35411b2dc2c195cd59a448
#
_entry.id   13e8aa9d2c35411b2dc2c195cd59a448
#
_cell.length_a   1.000
_cell.length_b   1.000
_cell.length_c   1.000
_cell.angle_alpha   90.00
_cell.angle_beta   90.00
_cell.angle_gamma   90.00
#
_symmetry.space_group_name_H-M   'P 1'
#
loop_
_entity.id
_entity.type
_entity.pdbx_description
1 polymer ?
#
loop_
_entity_poly.entity_id
_entity_poly.type
_entity_poly.pdbx_seq_one_letter_code
_entity_poly.pdbx_strand_id
1 'polypeptide(L)'
;MNKKLALMPLLILSAFSSAADNVPQQGELGQVHVRADAKRVKAARSYSIASDGDLRDRVNLGVLGKANAFTAPITVVNYDEQALNNTEARTLVDAVAKKDASVWQFGGESNTLTGLYFRGYQLDSRQFSVNGLAGMYGTQGTASVQVGSAQLIKGASTAVNGMDPEGAVSGSVNIETKKAADEGNRKIGLGRFSNNRAQGTFDLGQRFGENKAFGVRANGKLRHGDTPRHGYSEDNKEFALNADYRGEKLRVAFDSIYAKRKTNGGRARIQDIQNANGRLFDAPDGKTNLLPAWNWQNTVGETNMLTFEWDAFDNAQITGGIGYNKARYYGTLISPTVCGTGGASDQTATCTTANQYHTGTAKLTDQYFRTLSMNLTARGEFETGPVTHNWSTAFDRIIRQRATIDGSKAGTNKAEVKANENIEHQLASFTADYPNSWKNSATKDANIKVNSLALSDTLGFADNKYRLTLGGRFQAVEYTDKKKSQSGDAKRFSPMLMAAWVPQPDLVVYGNYMEDLEPADIKDDGTGDTTMAKPRVSRQFEIGVRKNWGDFVTTLNAFQIKRLGYWRGNTVKSGSGTGSGAAGGTGSGTAGNNSDFARYKAQGGEAGDEQGMERSRGIEFNAYANLLNKTLRPTLGLMYLQSTVKNYPNSRDMLVNGVQVANPRVIAKAGVEWDTPFAKGLTLNGNVSYFGKSYQKTQKQYAFPSYTLVDVGARYKTKLGKNTLTVSSAVENLFNKNYWQVQRGQFDRSFAVVGMPRTYWLKAELDF
;
A
#
# COMPACT_ATOMS: atom_id res chain seq x y z
N MET A 1 -11.73 -2.66 -33.78
CA MET A 1 -13.14 -2.43 -33.45
C MET A 1 -13.26 -2.11 -31.97
N ASN A 2 -13.72 -0.97 -31.66
CA ASN A 2 -14.39 -0.40 -30.48
C ASN A 2 -13.80 0.96 -30.06
N LYS A 3 -14.18 1.97 -30.85
CA LYS A 3 -13.97 3.40 -30.53
C LYS A 3 -15.22 4.07 -29.93
N LYS A 4 -16.12 3.33 -29.27
CA LYS A 4 -17.44 3.86 -28.85
C LYS A 4 -17.61 4.10 -27.33
N LEU A 5 -16.57 3.98 -26.51
CA LEU A 5 -16.72 4.23 -25.05
C LEU A 5 -16.06 5.53 -24.53
N ALA A 6 -15.41 6.29 -25.41
CA ALA A 6 -14.73 7.54 -25.02
C ALA A 6 -15.60 8.81 -25.11
N LEU A 7 -16.85 8.72 -25.54
CA LEU A 7 -17.73 9.88 -25.82
C LEU A 7 -18.82 10.13 -24.77
N MET A 8 -18.91 9.32 -23.73
CA MET A 8 -19.96 9.49 -22.71
C MET A 8 -19.72 10.62 -21.67
N PRO A 9 -18.48 11.08 -21.38
CA PRO A 9 -18.30 12.21 -20.46
C PRO A 9 -18.67 13.58 -21.03
N LEU A 10 -18.73 13.74 -22.36
CA LEU A 10 -18.96 15.07 -22.97
C LEU A 10 -20.43 15.44 -23.07
N LEU A 11 -21.35 14.49 -23.02
CA LEU A 11 -22.80 14.75 -23.16
C LEU A 11 -23.46 15.23 -21.86
N ILE A 12 -22.82 15.08 -20.71
CA ILE A 12 -23.33 15.58 -19.43
C ILE A 12 -23.05 17.08 -19.24
N LEU A 13 -22.05 17.64 -19.92
CA LEU A 13 -21.72 19.07 -19.81
C LEU A 13 -22.66 20.00 -20.58
N SER A 14 -23.38 19.51 -21.60
CA SER A 14 -24.26 20.36 -22.43
C SER A 14 -25.66 20.57 -21.85
N ALA A 15 -26.06 19.84 -20.80
CA ALA A 15 -27.40 19.95 -20.21
C ALA A 15 -27.50 20.99 -19.06
N PHE A 16 -26.40 21.66 -18.68
CA PHE A 16 -26.37 22.54 -17.50
C PHE A 16 -26.17 24.02 -17.77
N SER A 17 -26.38 24.49 -19.00
CA SER A 17 -26.11 25.90 -19.35
C SER A 17 -27.30 26.86 -19.21
N SER A 18 -28.45 26.45 -18.61
CA SER A 18 -29.64 27.30 -18.60
C SER A 18 -30.33 27.51 -17.24
N ALA A 19 -29.60 27.50 -16.13
CA ALA A 19 -30.17 27.84 -14.82
C ALA A 19 -29.21 28.71 -14.00
N ALA A 20 -28.96 29.93 -14.44
CA ALA A 20 -28.33 30.97 -13.64
C ALA A 20 -29.21 32.20 -13.71
N ASP A 21 -30.09 32.40 -12.75
CA ASP A 21 -30.56 33.69 -12.26
C ASP A 21 -31.53 33.45 -11.10
N ASN A 22 -31.04 33.70 -9.87
CA ASN A 22 -31.73 34.26 -8.71
C ASN A 22 -30.97 33.92 -7.45
N VAL A 23 -30.28 34.92 -6.91
CA VAL A 23 -29.59 34.88 -5.61
C VAL A 23 -30.52 35.44 -4.55
N PRO A 24 -30.91 34.72 -3.53
CA PRO A 24 -31.37 35.30 -2.26
C PRO A 24 -30.22 35.36 -1.23
N GLN A 25 -30.26 36.41 -0.44
CA GLN A 25 -29.29 36.81 0.57
C GLN A 25 -29.05 35.78 1.69
N GLN A 26 -27.84 35.89 2.29
CA GLN A 26 -27.30 35.13 3.41
C GLN A 26 -28.28 34.88 4.56
N GLY A 27 -28.55 33.59 4.79
CA GLY A 27 -28.97 33.05 6.08
C GLY A 27 -27.95 32.00 6.50
N GLU A 28 -27.54 32.01 7.76
CA GLU A 28 -26.63 31.00 8.35
C GLU A 28 -27.15 29.60 8.05
N LEU A 29 -26.49 28.89 7.16
CA LEU A 29 -26.85 27.53 6.81
C LEU A 29 -26.41 26.58 7.92
N GLY A 30 -27.39 26.14 8.70
CA GLY A 30 -27.25 25.06 9.64
C GLY A 30 -26.64 23.83 8.98
N GLN A 31 -25.61 23.31 9.60
CA GLN A 31 -24.96 22.04 9.22
C GLN A 31 -26.05 20.97 9.16
N VAL A 32 -26.26 20.34 8.00
CA VAL A 32 -27.15 19.18 7.86
C VAL A 32 -26.50 18.01 8.62
N HIS A 33 -26.90 17.86 9.86
CA HIS A 33 -26.50 16.72 10.69
C HIS A 33 -27.55 15.61 10.54
N VAL A 34 -27.14 14.45 10.14
CA VAL A 34 -27.91 13.23 10.33
C VAL A 34 -28.20 13.13 11.86
N ARG A 35 -29.46 13.11 12.27
CA ARG A 35 -29.86 13.17 13.69
C ARG A 35 -29.21 12.09 14.58
N ALA A 36 -28.95 10.90 14.02
CA ALA A 36 -28.18 9.85 14.72
C ALA A 36 -26.72 10.25 14.98
N ASP A 37 -26.09 11.07 14.12
CA ASP A 37 -24.75 11.61 14.32
C ASP A 37 -24.72 12.82 15.29
N ALA A 38 -25.80 13.55 15.48
CA ALA A 38 -25.77 14.80 16.26
C ALA A 38 -25.56 14.57 17.76
N LYS A 39 -26.14 13.53 18.36
CA LYS A 39 -25.81 13.14 19.74
C LYS A 39 -24.40 12.57 19.86
N ARG A 40 -23.94 11.82 18.84
CA ARG A 40 -22.58 11.28 18.77
C ARG A 40 -21.53 12.35 18.47
N VAL A 41 -21.82 13.31 17.60
CA VAL A 41 -20.89 14.41 17.25
C VAL A 41 -20.64 15.34 18.44
N LYS A 42 -21.64 15.60 19.32
CA LYS A 42 -21.41 16.34 20.57
C LYS A 42 -20.52 15.57 21.56
N ALA A 43 -20.67 14.26 21.66
CA ALA A 43 -19.79 13.40 22.46
C ALA A 43 -18.42 13.21 21.79
N ALA A 44 -18.36 13.17 20.44
CA ALA A 44 -17.14 12.96 19.68
C ALA A 44 -16.15 14.14 19.72
N ARG A 45 -16.63 15.38 19.91
CA ARG A 45 -15.74 16.54 20.05
C ARG A 45 -14.82 16.49 21.28
N SER A 46 -15.16 15.67 22.27
CA SER A 46 -14.31 15.47 23.45
C SER A 46 -13.23 14.40 23.26
N TYR A 47 -13.27 13.63 22.16
CA TYR A 47 -12.39 12.50 21.90
C TYR A 47 -11.56 12.71 20.61
N SER A 48 -10.97 13.88 20.44
CA SER A 48 -10.19 14.17 19.25
C SER A 48 -8.76 13.67 19.35
N ILE A 49 -8.28 12.99 18.31
CA ILE A 49 -6.86 12.79 18.02
C ILE A 49 -6.40 13.74 16.92
N ALA A 50 -7.30 14.59 16.40
CA ALA A 50 -6.96 15.52 15.35
C ALA A 50 -5.93 16.53 15.87
N SER A 51 -4.75 16.49 15.33
CA SER A 51 -3.89 17.65 15.26
C SER A 51 -4.40 18.51 14.11
N ASP A 52 -4.56 19.82 14.29
CA ASP A 52 -5.00 20.69 13.21
C ASP A 52 -4.16 20.45 11.95
N GLY A 53 -4.78 19.84 10.96
CA GLY A 53 -4.22 19.62 9.63
C GLY A 53 -3.47 18.31 9.37
N ASP A 54 -3.41 17.34 10.30
CA ASP A 54 -2.68 16.10 10.06
C ASP A 54 -3.54 14.83 10.19
N LEU A 55 -4.44 14.78 11.16
CA LEU A 55 -5.23 13.59 11.44
C LEU A 55 -6.72 13.90 11.45
N ARG A 56 -7.51 12.97 10.94
CA ARG A 56 -8.97 13.01 11.05
C ARG A 56 -9.44 12.09 12.14
N ASP A 57 -10.36 12.58 12.96
CA ASP A 57 -11.02 11.77 13.98
C ASP A 57 -11.94 10.71 13.38
N ARG A 58 -12.53 11.01 12.22
CA ARG A 58 -13.47 10.10 11.57
C ARG A 58 -12.73 9.05 10.75
N VAL A 59 -13.03 7.80 11.01
CA VAL A 59 -12.47 6.64 10.32
C VAL A 59 -13.57 5.72 9.83
N ASN A 60 -13.32 5.00 8.74
CA ASN A 60 -14.20 3.98 8.20
C ASN A 60 -13.63 2.60 8.57
N LEU A 61 -14.32 1.89 9.45
CA LEU A 61 -13.93 0.55 9.90
C LEU A 61 -14.68 -0.55 9.12
N GLY A 62 -14.87 -0.39 7.82
CA GLY A 62 -15.49 -1.41 6.96
C GLY A 62 -16.88 -1.80 7.47
N VAL A 63 -17.08 -3.08 7.80
CA VAL A 63 -18.36 -3.60 8.32
C VAL A 63 -18.78 -2.87 9.60
N LEU A 64 -17.86 -2.45 10.45
CA LEU A 64 -18.18 -1.71 11.69
C LEU A 64 -18.62 -0.26 11.44
N GLY A 65 -18.51 0.23 10.20
CA GLY A 65 -18.95 1.57 9.80
C GLY A 65 -18.03 2.71 10.20
N LYS A 66 -18.60 3.91 10.18
CA LYS A 66 -17.88 5.13 10.56
C LYS A 66 -17.74 5.20 12.09
N ALA A 67 -16.53 5.42 12.56
CA ALA A 67 -16.20 5.48 13.98
C ALA A 67 -15.29 6.68 14.27
N ASN A 68 -15.10 6.98 15.55
CA ASN A 68 -14.07 7.90 15.99
C ASN A 68 -12.77 7.15 16.23
N ALA A 69 -11.66 7.60 15.63
CA ALA A 69 -10.35 6.96 15.71
C ALA A 69 -9.83 6.83 17.15
N PHE A 70 -10.14 7.80 18.02
CA PHE A 70 -9.72 7.78 19.41
C PHE A 70 -10.39 6.64 20.19
N THR A 71 -11.68 6.40 19.94
CA THR A 71 -12.46 5.39 20.66
C THR A 71 -12.58 4.04 19.94
N ALA A 72 -11.99 3.91 18.77
CA ALA A 72 -12.00 2.66 18.01
C ALA A 72 -11.27 1.53 18.75
N PRO A 73 -11.83 0.31 18.82
CA PRO A 73 -11.19 -0.82 19.51
C PRO A 73 -10.07 -1.49 18.68
N ILE A 74 -9.44 -0.72 17.80
CA ILE A 74 -8.37 -1.14 16.89
C ILE A 74 -7.44 0.04 16.61
N THR A 75 -6.17 -0.21 16.34
CA THR A 75 -5.25 0.86 15.91
C THR A 75 -5.57 1.30 14.49
N VAL A 76 -6.02 2.54 14.36
CA VAL A 76 -6.34 3.18 13.08
C VAL A 76 -5.86 4.63 13.08
N VAL A 77 -5.36 5.07 11.92
CA VAL A 77 -4.92 6.44 11.67
C VAL A 77 -5.51 6.90 10.34
N ASN A 78 -6.01 8.13 10.25
CA ASN A 78 -6.53 8.71 9.00
C ASN A 78 -5.83 10.05 8.74
N TYR A 79 -4.91 10.05 7.78
CA TYR A 79 -4.21 11.24 7.31
C TYR A 79 -5.06 11.96 6.29
N ASP A 80 -5.27 13.25 6.49
CA ASP A 80 -6.02 14.07 5.54
C ASP A 80 -5.18 14.53 4.34
N GLU A 81 -5.84 15.21 3.39
CA GLU A 81 -5.20 15.76 2.19
C GLU A 81 -4.05 16.71 2.54
N GLN A 82 -4.22 17.55 3.56
CA GLN A 82 -3.20 18.52 3.95
C GLN A 82 -1.97 17.83 4.54
N ALA A 83 -2.16 16.86 5.43
CA ALA A 83 -1.08 16.07 6.00
C ALA A 83 -0.24 15.37 4.93
N LEU A 84 -0.92 14.78 3.93
CA LEU A 84 -0.25 14.09 2.84
C LEU A 84 0.49 15.06 1.91
N ASN A 85 -0.12 16.21 1.60
CA ASN A 85 0.50 17.26 0.77
C ASN A 85 1.70 17.91 1.47
N ASN A 86 1.64 18.10 2.79
CA ASN A 86 2.72 18.70 3.57
C ASN A 86 4.00 17.85 3.58
N THR A 87 3.91 16.55 3.31
CA THR A 87 5.09 15.69 3.17
C THR A 87 5.83 15.92 1.86
N GLU A 88 5.18 16.54 0.87
CA GLU A 88 5.67 16.76 -0.50
C GLU A 88 6.24 15.49 -1.14
N ALA A 89 5.70 14.37 -0.72
CA ALA A 89 6.13 13.06 -1.15
C ALA A 89 5.81 12.83 -2.64
N ARG A 90 6.59 12.00 -3.27
CA ARG A 90 6.46 11.67 -4.70
C ARG A 90 5.27 10.76 -4.98
N THR A 91 4.91 9.94 -4.01
CA THR A 91 3.79 8.99 -4.06
C THR A 91 3.05 8.97 -2.73
N LEU A 92 1.82 8.44 -2.72
CA LEU A 92 1.08 8.21 -1.48
C LEU A 92 1.84 7.31 -0.50
N VAL A 93 2.50 6.28 -1.02
CA VAL A 93 3.28 5.34 -0.20
C VAL A 93 4.43 6.06 0.52
N ASP A 94 5.12 6.99 -0.16
CA ASP A 94 6.15 7.83 0.46
C ASP A 94 5.58 8.72 1.57
N ALA A 95 4.42 9.35 1.31
CA ALA A 95 3.78 10.26 2.26
C ALA A 95 3.45 9.56 3.58
N VAL A 96 2.78 8.41 3.49
CA VAL A 96 2.37 7.61 4.64
C VAL A 96 3.59 7.07 5.38
N ALA A 97 4.58 6.57 4.64
CA ALA A 97 5.79 5.99 5.24
C ALA A 97 6.64 7.02 6.01
N LYS A 98 6.52 8.31 5.73
CA LYS A 98 7.22 9.37 6.50
C LYS A 98 6.57 9.64 7.86
N LYS A 99 5.27 9.46 7.99
CA LYS A 99 4.49 9.89 9.16
C LYS A 99 4.41 8.85 10.29
N ASP A 100 4.45 7.55 9.99
CA ASP A 100 4.17 6.48 10.95
C ASP A 100 5.36 5.53 11.15
N ALA A 101 5.79 5.31 12.40
CA ALA A 101 6.94 4.45 12.70
C ALA A 101 6.66 2.96 12.50
N SER A 102 5.41 2.52 12.61
CA SER A 102 5.03 1.13 12.41
C SER A 102 4.86 0.75 10.92
N VAL A 103 4.95 1.77 10.05
CA VAL A 103 4.78 1.64 8.61
C VAL A 103 6.03 2.15 7.91
N TRP A 104 6.60 1.37 7.00
CA TRP A 104 7.72 1.81 6.17
C TRP A 104 7.59 1.28 4.76
N GLN A 105 8.19 2.00 3.84
CA GLN A 105 8.07 1.74 2.43
C GLN A 105 8.94 0.58 1.97
N PHE A 106 8.45 -0.20 1.00
CA PHE A 106 9.27 -1.02 0.13
C PHE A 106 9.11 -0.61 -1.34
N GLY A 107 10.13 -0.89 -2.14
CA GLY A 107 10.14 -0.56 -3.55
C GLY A 107 10.43 0.91 -3.84
N GLY A 108 9.72 1.83 -3.25
CA GLY A 108 9.90 3.28 -3.42
C GLY A 108 9.81 3.71 -4.87
N GLU A 109 10.83 4.41 -5.35
CA GLU A 109 10.97 4.74 -6.77
C GLU A 109 11.43 3.56 -7.62
N SER A 110 11.38 2.31 -7.11
CA SER A 110 11.73 1.16 -7.90
C SER A 110 10.78 0.99 -9.07
N ASN A 111 11.25 0.27 -10.07
CA ASN A 111 10.51 0.03 -11.30
C ASN A 111 9.37 -0.96 -11.14
N THR A 112 9.40 -1.82 -10.13
CA THR A 112 8.55 -3.00 -10.11
C THR A 112 7.37 -2.87 -9.18
N LEU A 113 7.57 -2.93 -7.88
CA LEU A 113 6.51 -2.94 -6.89
C LEU A 113 6.76 -1.83 -5.88
N THR A 114 5.70 -1.15 -5.49
CA THR A 114 5.72 -0.25 -4.35
C THR A 114 4.62 -0.63 -3.37
N GLY A 115 4.86 -0.40 -2.10
CA GLY A 115 3.92 -0.68 -1.05
C GLY A 115 4.49 -0.35 0.31
N LEU A 116 3.82 -0.82 1.33
CA LEU A 116 4.14 -0.56 2.71
C LEU A 116 4.44 -1.87 3.44
N TYR A 117 5.31 -1.78 4.42
CA TYR A 117 5.36 -2.76 5.50
C TYR A 117 4.49 -2.26 6.64
N PHE A 118 3.62 -3.12 7.12
CA PHE A 118 2.88 -2.95 8.35
C PHE A 118 3.37 -3.99 9.35
N ARG A 119 3.89 -3.56 10.49
CA ARG A 119 4.28 -4.48 11.58
C ARG A 119 5.13 -5.68 11.11
N GLY A 120 5.94 -5.47 10.07
CA GLY A 120 6.84 -6.49 9.51
C GLY A 120 6.31 -7.29 8.32
N TYR A 121 5.07 -7.11 7.89
CA TYR A 121 4.51 -7.75 6.71
C TYR A 121 4.31 -6.77 5.57
N GLN A 122 4.43 -7.25 4.34
CA GLN A 122 4.25 -6.43 3.14
C GLN A 122 2.78 -6.29 2.78
N LEU A 123 2.39 -5.09 2.40
CA LEU A 123 1.15 -4.74 1.74
C LEU A 123 1.46 -4.02 0.42
N ASP A 124 1.18 -4.66 -0.70
CA ASP A 124 1.38 -4.09 -2.03
C ASP A 124 0.32 -2.99 -2.29
N SER A 125 0.68 -1.94 -3.00
CA SER A 125 -0.27 -0.86 -3.32
C SER A 125 -1.50 -1.32 -4.12
N ARG A 126 -1.41 -2.43 -4.85
CA ARG A 126 -2.56 -3.04 -5.56
C ARG A 126 -3.63 -3.59 -4.62
N GLN A 127 -3.30 -3.77 -3.34
CA GLN A 127 -4.21 -4.24 -2.29
C GLN A 127 -4.93 -3.08 -1.59
N PHE A 128 -4.60 -1.82 -1.91
CA PHE A 128 -5.27 -0.68 -1.31
C PHE A 128 -6.72 -0.58 -1.82
N SER A 129 -7.60 -0.22 -0.90
CA SER A 129 -8.99 0.09 -1.21
C SER A 129 -9.15 1.57 -1.57
N VAL A 130 -10.15 1.89 -2.39
CA VAL A 130 -10.58 3.26 -2.66
C VAL A 130 -12.08 3.36 -2.38
N ASN A 131 -12.49 4.30 -1.55
CA ASN A 131 -13.87 4.47 -1.11
C ASN A 131 -14.51 3.17 -0.58
N GLY A 132 -13.72 2.32 0.10
CA GLY A 132 -14.15 1.04 0.64
C GLY A 132 -14.20 -0.11 -0.37
N LEU A 133 -13.88 0.10 -1.64
CA LEU A 133 -13.83 -0.95 -2.67
C LEU A 133 -12.41 -1.50 -2.78
N ALA A 134 -12.22 -2.78 -2.49
CA ALA A 134 -10.92 -3.43 -2.49
C ALA A 134 -10.32 -3.54 -3.90
N GLY A 135 -8.99 -3.36 -4.02
CA GLY A 135 -8.26 -3.51 -5.27
C GLY A 135 -8.54 -2.43 -6.32
N MET A 136 -9.07 -1.27 -5.91
CA MET A 136 -9.37 -0.15 -6.80
C MET A 136 -8.24 0.87 -6.90
N TYR A 137 -7.20 0.77 -6.09
CA TYR A 137 -6.03 1.63 -6.25
C TYR A 137 -5.18 1.20 -7.45
N GLY A 138 -4.68 2.20 -8.17
CA GLY A 138 -3.90 1.97 -9.39
C GLY A 138 -2.61 1.20 -9.14
N THR A 139 -2.10 0.62 -10.19
CA THR A 139 -0.88 -0.20 -10.16
C THR A 139 0.31 0.63 -9.69
N GLN A 140 1.13 0.06 -8.83
CA GLN A 140 2.45 0.58 -8.47
C GLN A 140 2.46 1.91 -7.67
N GLY A 141 1.36 2.21 -6.96
CA GLY A 141 1.32 3.32 -6.01
C GLY A 141 1.52 4.71 -6.59
N THR A 142 1.22 4.90 -7.87
CA THR A 142 1.56 6.13 -8.58
C THR A 142 0.47 7.18 -8.50
N ALA A 143 -0.81 6.81 -8.51
CA ALA A 143 -1.90 7.77 -8.50
C ALA A 143 -2.04 8.44 -7.13
N SER A 144 -1.88 9.75 -7.07
CA SER A 144 -1.93 10.53 -5.83
C SER A 144 -2.90 11.72 -5.89
N VAL A 145 -3.25 12.19 -7.09
CA VAL A 145 -4.05 13.42 -7.25
C VAL A 145 -5.47 13.30 -6.71
N GLN A 146 -6.05 12.09 -6.72
CA GLN A 146 -7.41 11.84 -6.24
C GLN A 146 -7.51 11.71 -4.72
N VAL A 147 -6.39 11.67 -3.99
CA VAL A 147 -6.37 11.32 -2.56
C VAL A 147 -6.85 12.48 -1.71
N GLY A 148 -8.02 12.35 -1.12
CA GLY A 148 -8.57 13.26 -0.13
C GLY A 148 -8.20 12.87 1.31
N SER A 149 -8.07 11.57 1.58
CA SER A 149 -7.48 11.05 2.82
C SER A 149 -6.95 9.65 2.62
N ALA A 150 -6.04 9.23 3.49
CA ALA A 150 -5.52 7.87 3.55
C ALA A 150 -5.65 7.32 4.97
N GLN A 151 -6.50 6.33 5.10
CA GLN A 151 -6.75 5.65 6.35
C GLN A 151 -5.96 4.35 6.41
N LEU A 152 -5.25 4.15 7.50
CA LEU A 152 -4.48 2.96 7.79
C LEU A 152 -5.11 2.22 8.96
N ILE A 153 -5.58 1.00 8.74
CA ILE A 153 -5.94 0.08 9.83
C ILE A 153 -4.75 -0.85 10.02
N LYS A 154 -4.24 -0.92 11.25
CA LYS A 154 -3.05 -1.72 11.57
C LYS A 154 -3.47 -3.05 12.17
N GLY A 155 -2.92 -4.13 11.60
CA GLY A 155 -3.19 -5.48 12.04
C GLY A 155 -4.15 -6.24 11.15
N ALA A 156 -4.47 -7.48 11.52
CA ALA A 156 -5.39 -8.34 10.79
C ALA A 156 -6.75 -7.63 10.60
N SER A 157 -7.16 -7.43 9.38
CA SER A 157 -8.31 -6.57 9.07
C SER A 157 -9.35 -7.20 8.13
N THR A 158 -9.15 -8.44 7.70
CA THR A 158 -10.04 -9.10 6.74
C THR A 158 -11.46 -9.26 7.29
N ALA A 159 -11.61 -9.56 8.58
CA ALA A 159 -12.94 -9.66 9.20
C ALA A 159 -13.70 -8.33 9.11
N VAL A 160 -12.98 -7.22 9.19
CA VAL A 160 -13.53 -5.85 9.14
C VAL A 160 -13.73 -5.38 7.69
N ASN A 161 -12.69 -5.41 6.86
CA ASN A 161 -12.66 -4.77 5.54
C ASN A 161 -12.91 -5.72 4.35
N GLY A 162 -13.05 -7.02 4.61
CA GLY A 162 -13.05 -8.02 3.55
C GLY A 162 -11.64 -8.40 3.07
N MET A 163 -11.57 -9.48 2.32
CA MET A 163 -10.31 -10.03 1.81
C MET A 163 -9.96 -9.39 0.48
N ASP A 164 -8.75 -8.83 0.37
CA ASP A 164 -8.17 -8.53 -0.94
C ASP A 164 -7.79 -9.84 -1.65
N PRO A 165 -7.93 -9.94 -2.97
CA PRO A 165 -7.56 -11.15 -3.72
C PRO A 165 -6.09 -11.58 -3.60
N GLU A 166 -5.21 -10.71 -3.15
CA GLU A 166 -3.80 -11.04 -2.89
C GLU A 166 -3.51 -11.23 -1.39
N GLY A 167 -4.52 -11.01 -0.53
CA GLY A 167 -4.43 -11.11 0.94
C GLY A 167 -3.76 -9.90 1.59
N ALA A 168 -4.12 -9.63 2.84
CA ALA A 168 -3.47 -8.59 3.67
C ALA A 168 -3.27 -9.16 5.08
N VAL A 169 -2.03 -9.25 5.55
CA VAL A 169 -1.69 -9.95 6.80
C VAL A 169 -1.73 -9.06 8.03
N SER A 170 -1.38 -7.79 7.87
CA SER A 170 -1.07 -6.95 9.03
C SER A 170 -1.55 -5.53 8.93
N GLY A 171 -2.39 -5.26 7.97
CA GLY A 171 -2.99 -3.94 7.81
C GLY A 171 -3.73 -3.79 6.49
N SER A 172 -4.48 -2.70 6.40
CA SER A 172 -5.12 -2.26 5.18
C SER A 172 -4.97 -0.75 5.02
N VAL A 173 -5.01 -0.28 3.78
CA VAL A 173 -5.07 1.14 3.42
C VAL A 173 -6.35 1.37 2.65
N ASN A 174 -7.16 2.32 3.12
CA ASN A 174 -8.32 2.82 2.38
C ASN A 174 -8.11 4.28 2.03
N ILE A 175 -8.34 4.63 0.78
CA ILE A 175 -8.22 5.98 0.26
C ILE A 175 -9.64 6.52 0.06
N GLU A 176 -9.91 7.70 0.58
CA GLU A 176 -11.11 8.46 0.20
C GLU A 176 -10.73 9.46 -0.88
N THR A 177 -11.54 9.50 -1.93
CA THR A 177 -11.33 10.42 -3.06
C THR A 177 -11.74 11.84 -2.71
N LYS A 178 -11.07 12.80 -3.35
CA LYS A 178 -11.41 14.22 -3.25
C LYS A 178 -12.79 14.50 -3.82
N LYS A 179 -13.58 15.31 -3.12
CA LYS A 179 -14.87 15.84 -3.57
C LYS A 179 -14.81 17.36 -3.64
N ALA A 180 -15.68 17.97 -4.43
CA ALA A 180 -15.76 19.44 -4.52
C ALA A 180 -16.10 20.04 -3.16
N ALA A 181 -15.34 21.07 -2.74
CA ALA A 181 -15.62 21.85 -1.55
C ALA A 181 -16.81 22.79 -1.77
N ASP A 182 -17.46 23.21 -0.71
CA ASP A 182 -18.62 24.10 -0.79
C ASP A 182 -18.28 25.49 -1.33
N GLU A 183 -17.07 25.99 -1.02
CA GLU A 183 -16.48 27.22 -1.55
C GLU A 183 -15.83 27.06 -2.92
N GLY A 184 -15.76 25.83 -3.41
CA GLY A 184 -15.04 25.45 -4.62
C GLY A 184 -13.56 25.14 -4.36
N ASN A 185 -12.88 24.67 -5.40
CA ASN A 185 -11.45 24.38 -5.41
C ASN A 185 -10.85 24.96 -6.67
N ARG A 186 -9.84 25.82 -6.57
CA ARG A 186 -9.23 26.48 -7.71
C ARG A 186 -7.73 26.60 -7.51
N LYS A 187 -7.00 25.51 -7.72
CA LYS A 187 -5.57 25.45 -7.48
C LYS A 187 -4.81 25.03 -8.72
N ILE A 188 -3.72 25.73 -8.98
CA ILE A 188 -2.70 25.32 -9.96
C ILE A 188 -1.35 25.32 -9.28
N GLY A 189 -0.47 24.39 -9.66
CA GLY A 189 0.84 24.27 -9.05
C GLY A 189 1.93 23.93 -10.05
N LEU A 190 3.11 24.48 -9.81
CA LEU A 190 4.34 24.18 -10.54
C LEU A 190 5.40 23.73 -9.54
N GLY A 191 6.18 22.74 -9.91
CA GLY A 191 7.24 22.22 -9.06
C GLY A 191 8.47 21.81 -9.86
N ARG A 192 9.62 21.87 -9.19
CA ARG A 192 10.90 21.40 -9.70
C ARG A 192 11.59 20.56 -8.66
N PHE A 193 12.11 19.43 -9.09
CA PHE A 193 12.90 18.50 -8.28
C PHE A 193 14.32 18.43 -8.83
N SER A 194 15.26 17.95 -8.02
CA SER A 194 16.65 17.72 -8.43
C SER A 194 16.74 17.07 -9.82
N ASN A 195 17.75 17.46 -10.59
CA ASN A 195 18.06 16.94 -11.93
C ASN A 195 16.97 17.20 -12.98
N ASN A 196 16.47 18.42 -13.04
CA ASN A 196 15.53 18.87 -14.10
C ASN A 196 14.16 18.21 -14.14
N ARG A 197 13.73 17.49 -13.12
CA ARG A 197 12.39 16.94 -13.07
C ARG A 197 11.37 18.03 -12.73
N ALA A 198 10.51 18.35 -13.67
CA ALA A 198 9.46 19.36 -13.52
C ALA A 198 8.09 18.70 -13.26
N GLN A 199 7.21 19.43 -12.59
CA GLN A 199 5.84 19.00 -12.29
C GLN A 199 4.87 20.16 -12.49
N GLY A 200 3.72 19.87 -13.11
CA GLY A 200 2.55 20.72 -13.11
C GLY A 200 1.37 20.00 -12.47
N THR A 201 0.55 20.73 -11.71
CA THR A 201 -0.67 20.20 -11.06
C THR A 201 -1.82 21.16 -11.21
N PHE A 202 -3.04 20.63 -11.24
CA PHE A 202 -4.25 21.41 -11.06
C PHE A 202 -5.26 20.67 -10.18
N ASP A 203 -6.12 21.42 -9.49
CA ASP A 203 -7.20 20.92 -8.66
C ASP A 203 -8.36 21.92 -8.76
N LEU A 204 -9.37 21.57 -9.56
CA LEU A 204 -10.51 22.41 -9.89
C LEU A 204 -11.79 21.70 -9.48
N GLY A 205 -12.64 22.38 -8.73
CA GLY A 205 -13.91 21.83 -8.29
C GLY A 205 -14.93 22.90 -7.98
N GLN A 206 -16.20 22.60 -8.21
CA GLN A 206 -17.31 23.50 -7.95
C GLN A 206 -18.53 22.69 -7.51
N ARG A 207 -19.30 23.23 -6.59
CA ARG A 207 -20.64 22.75 -6.26
C ARG A 207 -21.72 23.69 -6.78
N PHE A 208 -22.85 23.13 -7.15
CA PHE A 208 -23.98 23.84 -7.74
C PHE A 208 -25.31 23.17 -7.38
N GLY A 209 -26.42 23.81 -7.80
CA GLY A 209 -27.78 23.38 -7.45
C GLY A 209 -28.22 23.85 -6.08
N GLU A 210 -29.46 23.60 -5.73
CA GLU A 210 -30.01 23.91 -4.43
C GLU A 210 -29.20 23.22 -3.33
N ASN A 211 -28.87 23.94 -2.25
CA ASN A 211 -28.03 23.49 -1.15
C ASN A 211 -26.68 22.92 -1.60
N LYS A 212 -26.16 23.36 -2.77
CA LYS A 212 -24.90 22.84 -3.35
C LYS A 212 -24.90 21.31 -3.47
N ALA A 213 -26.03 20.74 -3.85
CA ALA A 213 -26.25 19.31 -3.88
C ALA A 213 -25.33 18.59 -4.87
N PHE A 214 -25.02 19.18 -6.02
CA PHE A 214 -24.17 18.59 -7.04
C PHE A 214 -22.74 19.12 -6.94
N GLY A 215 -21.76 18.24 -7.00
CA GLY A 215 -20.34 18.58 -6.99
C GLY A 215 -19.61 17.95 -8.17
N VAL A 216 -18.68 18.69 -8.76
CA VAL A 216 -17.72 18.15 -9.74
C VAL A 216 -16.33 18.64 -9.35
N ARG A 217 -15.34 17.75 -9.31
CA ARG A 217 -13.93 18.06 -9.06
C ARG A 217 -13.02 17.29 -9.99
N ALA A 218 -12.11 17.98 -10.63
CA ALA A 218 -11.09 17.44 -11.50
C ALA A 218 -9.69 17.76 -10.97
N ASN A 219 -8.82 16.76 -10.96
CA ASN A 219 -7.44 16.87 -10.49
C ASN A 219 -6.50 16.32 -11.55
N GLY A 220 -5.34 16.95 -11.71
CA GLY A 220 -4.33 16.46 -12.63
C GLY A 220 -2.92 16.72 -12.16
N LYS A 221 -2.01 15.87 -12.63
CA LYS A 221 -0.56 16.00 -12.43
C LYS A 221 0.19 15.49 -13.65
N LEU A 222 1.12 16.30 -14.10
CA LEU A 222 2.13 15.95 -15.09
C LEU A 222 3.50 16.11 -14.43
N ARG A 223 4.33 15.09 -14.50
CA ARG A 223 5.71 15.13 -13.99
C ARG A 223 6.63 14.50 -15.02
N HIS A 224 7.69 15.20 -15.38
CA HIS A 224 8.65 14.76 -16.40
C HIS A 224 10.07 15.20 -16.04
N GLY A 225 11.05 14.35 -16.33
CA GLY A 225 12.46 14.67 -16.22
C GLY A 225 13.27 13.66 -15.43
N ASP A 226 14.53 14.00 -15.20
CA ASP A 226 15.50 13.12 -14.57
C ASP A 226 15.37 13.13 -13.05
N THR A 227 15.51 11.95 -12.46
CA THR A 227 15.60 11.80 -11.00
C THR A 227 17.02 12.15 -10.51
N PRO A 228 17.26 12.27 -9.20
CA PRO A 228 18.60 12.44 -8.67
C PRO A 228 19.58 11.29 -8.97
N ARG A 229 19.10 10.16 -9.47
CA ARG A 229 19.94 9.03 -9.90
C ARG A 229 20.38 9.18 -11.35
N HIS A 230 21.64 8.88 -11.62
CA HIS A 230 22.17 8.90 -12.97
C HIS A 230 21.40 7.94 -13.90
N GLY A 231 21.07 8.38 -15.10
CA GLY A 231 20.39 7.55 -16.10
C GLY A 231 19.01 7.06 -15.68
N TYR A 232 18.34 7.73 -14.74
CA TYR A 232 16.98 7.41 -14.33
C TYR A 232 16.03 8.59 -14.54
N SER A 233 15.11 8.46 -15.48
CA SER A 233 14.09 9.47 -15.80
C SER A 233 12.67 8.94 -15.58
N GLU A 234 11.73 9.86 -15.41
CA GLU A 234 10.32 9.58 -15.15
C GLU A 234 9.43 10.48 -16.02
N ASP A 235 8.36 9.87 -16.58
CA ASP A 235 7.21 10.56 -17.17
C ASP A 235 5.95 10.03 -16.48
N ASN A 236 5.27 10.88 -15.71
CA ASN A 236 4.10 10.52 -14.93
C ASN A 236 2.92 11.45 -15.28
N LYS A 237 1.78 10.85 -15.60
CA LYS A 237 0.53 11.53 -15.95
C LYS A 237 -0.59 10.97 -15.10
N GLU A 238 -1.24 11.83 -14.32
CA GLU A 238 -2.37 11.46 -13.49
C GLU A 238 -3.54 12.40 -13.77
N PHE A 239 -4.72 11.83 -13.80
CA PHE A 239 -5.97 12.57 -13.90
C PHE A 239 -7.04 11.88 -13.06
N ALA A 240 -7.82 12.64 -12.33
CA ALA A 240 -8.96 12.15 -11.57
C ALA A 240 -10.16 13.10 -11.74
N LEU A 241 -11.33 12.52 -11.92
CA LEU A 241 -12.61 13.19 -11.98
C LEU A 241 -13.53 12.59 -10.92
N ASN A 242 -14.13 13.44 -10.11
CA ASN A 242 -15.21 13.09 -9.20
C ASN A 242 -16.45 13.89 -9.60
N ALA A 243 -17.60 13.23 -9.63
CA ALA A 243 -18.92 13.86 -9.74
C ALA A 243 -19.80 13.29 -8.62
N ASP A 244 -20.35 14.13 -7.75
CA ASP A 244 -21.15 13.69 -6.63
C ASP A 244 -22.48 14.45 -6.48
N TYR A 245 -23.47 13.72 -5.94
CA TYR A 245 -24.74 14.25 -5.48
C TYR A 245 -24.84 14.09 -3.97
N ARG A 246 -25.21 15.13 -3.27
CA ARG A 246 -25.39 15.20 -1.82
C ARG A 246 -26.80 15.70 -1.49
N GLY A 247 -27.76 14.80 -1.37
CA GLY A 247 -29.11 15.06 -0.88
C GLY A 247 -29.23 14.83 0.62
N GLU A 248 -30.43 15.04 1.16
CA GLU A 248 -30.72 14.85 2.60
C GLU A 248 -30.48 13.41 3.06
N LYS A 249 -31.07 12.44 2.34
CA LYS A 249 -31.01 11.01 2.66
C LYS A 249 -30.10 10.21 1.75
N LEU A 250 -29.81 10.71 0.54
CA LEU A 250 -29.04 9.99 -0.46
C LEU A 250 -27.83 10.76 -0.89
N ARG A 251 -26.68 10.12 -0.88
CA ARG A 251 -25.41 10.60 -1.42
C ARG A 251 -24.91 9.59 -2.45
N VAL A 252 -24.53 10.08 -3.62
CA VAL A 252 -23.99 9.24 -4.71
C VAL A 252 -22.72 9.89 -5.21
N ALA A 253 -21.69 9.12 -5.51
CA ALA A 253 -20.45 9.62 -6.09
C ALA A 253 -19.95 8.70 -7.20
N PHE A 254 -19.55 9.30 -8.30
CA PHE A 254 -18.82 8.66 -9.38
C PHE A 254 -17.38 9.18 -9.40
N ASP A 255 -16.43 8.27 -9.45
CA ASP A 255 -15.01 8.55 -9.54
C ASP A 255 -14.40 7.88 -10.76
N SER A 256 -13.60 8.63 -11.53
CA SER A 256 -12.80 8.13 -12.64
C SER A 256 -11.36 8.55 -12.46
N ILE A 257 -10.43 7.58 -12.42
CA ILE A 257 -9.02 7.81 -12.12
C ILE A 257 -8.18 7.18 -13.23
N TYR A 258 -7.27 7.96 -13.78
CA TYR A 258 -6.28 7.53 -14.76
C TYR A 258 -4.88 7.86 -14.26
N ALA A 259 -3.97 6.89 -14.31
CA ALA A 259 -2.56 7.11 -14.02
C ALA A 259 -1.68 6.34 -15.00
N LYS A 260 -0.69 7.03 -15.55
CA LYS A 260 0.34 6.43 -16.40
C LYS A 260 1.71 6.90 -15.95
N ARG A 261 2.61 5.95 -15.73
CA ARG A 261 4.00 6.23 -15.39
C ARG A 261 4.92 5.45 -16.31
N LYS A 262 5.84 6.14 -16.96
CA LYS A 262 6.96 5.56 -17.71
C LYS A 262 8.25 5.90 -16.97
N THR A 263 9.15 4.94 -16.85
CA THR A 263 10.50 5.15 -16.34
C THR A 263 11.52 4.57 -17.30
N ASN A 264 12.67 5.22 -17.41
CA ASN A 264 13.87 4.69 -18.05
C ASN A 264 14.96 4.61 -16.98
N GLY A 265 15.81 3.58 -17.04
CA GLY A 265 16.70 3.27 -15.93
C GLY A 265 15.93 2.71 -14.75
N GLY A 266 16.17 3.21 -13.59
CA GLY A 266 15.40 2.87 -12.41
C GLY A 266 16.23 2.40 -11.24
N ARG A 267 15.56 1.80 -10.26
CA ARG A 267 16.15 1.39 -9.01
C ARG A 267 16.25 -0.12 -8.93
N ALA A 268 17.47 -0.63 -9.01
CA ALA A 268 17.74 -2.06 -8.96
C ALA A 268 17.38 -2.66 -7.60
N ARG A 269 16.85 -3.86 -7.61
CA ARG A 269 16.75 -4.75 -6.45
C ARG A 269 17.86 -5.79 -6.58
N ILE A 270 18.80 -5.77 -5.65
CA ILE A 270 19.97 -6.63 -5.67
C ILE A 270 19.77 -7.76 -4.69
N GLN A 271 19.96 -8.98 -5.14
CA GLN A 271 19.98 -10.17 -4.33
C GLN A 271 21.42 -10.52 -3.97
N ASP A 272 21.63 -11.08 -2.77
CA ASP A 272 22.92 -11.63 -2.34
C ASP A 272 24.09 -10.62 -2.47
N ILE A 273 24.02 -9.49 -1.74
CA ILE A 273 25.02 -8.42 -1.78
C ILE A 273 26.23 -8.64 -0.84
N GLN A 274 26.54 -9.89 -0.53
CA GLN A 274 27.75 -10.24 0.23
C GLN A 274 28.92 -10.54 -0.71
N ASN A 275 30.13 -10.17 -0.28
CA ASN A 275 31.36 -10.56 -0.97
C ASN A 275 31.71 -12.04 -0.74
N ALA A 276 32.79 -12.51 -1.38
CA ALA A 276 33.28 -13.88 -1.23
C ALA A 276 33.57 -14.28 0.23
N ASN A 277 33.93 -13.31 1.07
CA ASN A 277 34.20 -13.50 2.51
C ASN A 277 32.93 -13.39 3.36
N GLY A 278 31.75 -13.29 2.77
CA GLY A 278 30.47 -13.21 3.47
C GLY A 278 30.19 -11.86 4.14
N ARG A 279 30.91 -10.80 3.84
CA ARG A 279 30.64 -9.44 4.31
C ARG A 279 29.72 -8.72 3.34
N LEU A 280 28.70 -8.01 3.84
CA LEU A 280 27.87 -7.13 3.01
C LEU A 280 28.70 -5.98 2.46
N PHE A 281 28.46 -5.63 1.19
CA PHE A 281 28.99 -4.40 0.62
C PHE A 281 28.39 -3.17 1.30
N ASP A 282 29.21 -2.14 1.43
CA ASP A 282 28.71 -0.83 1.84
C ASP A 282 27.74 -0.28 0.78
N ALA A 283 26.79 0.53 1.22
CA ALA A 283 25.86 1.15 0.29
C ALA A 283 26.60 2.16 -0.59
N PRO A 284 26.47 2.06 -1.93
CA PRO A 284 27.07 3.03 -2.83
C PRO A 284 26.40 4.40 -2.69
N ASP A 285 26.96 5.41 -3.33
CA ASP A 285 26.34 6.73 -3.42
C ASP A 285 24.90 6.60 -3.94
N GLY A 286 23.98 7.30 -3.31
CA GLY A 286 22.56 7.26 -3.67
C GLY A 286 22.27 7.68 -5.12
N LYS A 287 23.19 8.39 -5.79
CA LYS A 287 23.10 8.73 -7.21
C LYS A 287 23.43 7.55 -8.13
N THR A 288 24.04 6.49 -7.60
CA THR A 288 24.41 5.32 -8.40
C THR A 288 23.18 4.61 -8.91
N ASN A 289 23.12 4.41 -10.20
CA ASN A 289 22.10 3.58 -10.87
C ASN A 289 22.74 2.25 -11.27
N LEU A 290 22.24 1.16 -10.73
CA LEU A 290 22.69 -0.19 -11.04
C LEU A 290 21.89 -0.83 -12.18
N LEU A 291 20.97 -0.08 -12.79
CA LEU A 291 20.25 -0.45 -13.99
C LEU A 291 20.66 0.44 -15.16
N PRO A 292 20.72 -0.13 -16.36
CA PRO A 292 21.02 0.65 -17.55
C PRO A 292 19.94 1.67 -17.88
N ALA A 293 20.32 2.79 -18.47
CA ALA A 293 19.39 3.85 -18.88
C ALA A 293 18.34 3.38 -19.90
N TRP A 294 18.64 2.36 -20.71
CA TRP A 294 17.70 1.75 -21.65
C TRP A 294 16.67 0.83 -20.96
N ASN A 295 16.86 0.42 -19.71
CA ASN A 295 15.85 -0.31 -18.96
C ASN A 295 14.62 0.57 -18.79
N TRP A 296 13.47 0.13 -19.25
CA TRP A 296 12.26 0.93 -19.21
C TRP A 296 11.08 0.14 -18.67
N GLN A 297 10.15 0.85 -18.07
CA GLN A 297 8.90 0.27 -17.58
C GLN A 297 7.76 1.27 -17.72
N ASN A 298 6.58 0.73 -18.06
CA ASN A 298 5.33 1.46 -18.07
C ASN A 298 4.34 0.82 -17.13
N THR A 299 3.69 1.64 -16.34
CA THR A 299 2.50 1.27 -15.58
C THR A 299 1.33 2.12 -16.03
N VAL A 300 0.18 1.51 -16.25
CA VAL A 300 -1.06 2.20 -16.60
C VAL A 300 -2.16 1.67 -15.73
N GLY A 301 -2.93 2.54 -15.10
CA GLY A 301 -4.10 2.22 -14.30
C GLY A 301 -5.30 3.06 -14.70
N GLU A 302 -6.46 2.43 -14.82
CA GLU A 302 -7.76 3.06 -15.07
C GLU A 302 -8.74 2.51 -14.04
N THR A 303 -9.37 3.38 -13.26
CA THR A 303 -10.35 2.98 -12.24
C THR A 303 -11.61 3.81 -12.40
N ASN A 304 -12.75 3.15 -12.43
CA ASN A 304 -14.06 3.79 -12.43
C ASN A 304 -14.89 3.19 -11.31
N MET A 305 -15.54 4.03 -10.52
CA MET A 305 -16.31 3.61 -9.35
C MET A 305 -17.58 4.40 -9.24
N LEU A 306 -18.66 3.74 -8.79
CA LEU A 306 -19.89 4.36 -8.35
C LEU A 306 -20.14 3.90 -6.91
N THR A 307 -20.32 4.86 -6.00
CA THR A 307 -20.62 4.59 -4.59
C THR A 307 -21.84 5.36 -4.13
N PHE A 308 -22.56 4.82 -3.16
CA PHE A 308 -23.72 5.50 -2.58
C PHE A 308 -23.80 5.29 -1.07
N GLU A 309 -24.41 6.25 -0.40
CA GLU A 309 -24.84 6.18 1.00
C GLU A 309 -26.31 6.61 1.05
N TRP A 310 -27.17 5.77 1.62
CA TRP A 310 -28.58 6.02 1.75
C TRP A 310 -29.01 5.86 3.21
N ASP A 311 -29.46 6.95 3.82
CA ASP A 311 -30.07 6.96 5.15
C ASP A 311 -31.51 6.47 5.00
N ALA A 312 -31.67 5.12 4.90
CA ALA A 312 -32.92 4.45 4.53
C ALA A 312 -33.99 4.64 5.60
N PHE A 313 -33.59 4.62 6.88
CA PHE A 313 -34.42 4.84 8.05
C PHE A 313 -33.71 5.76 9.04
N ASP A 314 -34.43 6.29 10.01
CA ASP A 314 -33.85 7.23 11.00
C ASP A 314 -32.71 6.60 11.81
N ASN A 315 -32.73 5.28 11.99
CA ASN A 315 -31.75 4.50 12.74
C ASN A 315 -30.95 3.50 11.87
N ALA A 316 -31.12 3.53 10.54
CA ALA A 316 -30.43 2.60 9.66
C ALA A 316 -29.97 3.24 8.35
N GLN A 317 -28.78 2.85 7.93
CA GLN A 317 -28.10 3.32 6.72
C GLN A 317 -27.71 2.13 5.83
N ILE A 318 -27.87 2.31 4.52
CA ILE A 318 -27.37 1.37 3.52
C ILE A 318 -26.29 2.09 2.70
N THR A 319 -25.13 1.45 2.58
CA THR A 319 -24.02 1.96 1.76
C THR A 319 -23.58 0.89 0.79
N GLY A 320 -23.11 1.29 -0.38
CA GLY A 320 -22.63 0.32 -1.35
C GLY A 320 -21.83 0.96 -2.46
N GLY A 321 -21.25 0.09 -3.27
CA GLY A 321 -20.51 0.54 -4.43
C GLY A 321 -20.16 -0.59 -5.39
N ILE A 322 -19.83 -0.16 -6.59
CA ILE A 322 -19.27 -0.99 -7.64
C ILE A 322 -18.08 -0.26 -8.27
N GLY A 323 -16.98 -0.97 -8.47
CA GLY A 323 -15.77 -0.43 -9.07
C GLY A 323 -15.14 -1.40 -10.05
N TYR A 324 -14.56 -0.84 -11.09
CA TYR A 324 -13.80 -1.57 -12.09
C TYR A 324 -12.42 -0.94 -12.27
N ASN A 325 -11.38 -1.72 -11.99
CA ASN A 325 -9.99 -1.33 -12.19
C ASN A 325 -9.37 -2.16 -13.31
N LYS A 326 -8.61 -1.49 -14.15
CA LYS A 326 -7.80 -2.09 -15.20
C LYS A 326 -6.39 -1.55 -15.07
N ALA A 327 -5.44 -2.44 -14.80
CA ALA A 327 -4.06 -2.09 -14.61
C ALA A 327 -3.14 -2.93 -15.49
N ARG A 328 -2.10 -2.31 -16.05
CA ARG A 328 -1.08 -2.96 -16.84
C ARG A 328 0.30 -2.50 -16.41
N TYR A 329 1.19 -3.43 -16.27
CA TYR A 329 2.60 -3.24 -16.05
C TYR A 329 3.38 -3.96 -17.16
N TYR A 330 4.21 -3.24 -17.89
CA TYR A 330 5.01 -3.84 -18.97
C TYR A 330 6.33 -3.11 -19.13
N GLY A 331 7.39 -3.88 -19.46
CA GLY A 331 8.74 -3.35 -19.63
C GLY A 331 9.82 -4.39 -19.40
N THR A 332 11.03 -3.92 -19.25
CA THR A 332 12.19 -4.76 -18.99
C THR A 332 12.40 -4.92 -17.46
N LEU A 333 12.65 -6.15 -17.02
CA LEU A 333 12.98 -6.48 -15.64
C LEU A 333 14.41 -7.03 -15.59
N ILE A 334 15.27 -6.33 -14.88
CA ILE A 334 16.66 -6.73 -14.65
C ILE A 334 16.89 -6.86 -13.15
N SER A 335 17.50 -7.95 -12.73
CA SER A 335 17.90 -8.17 -11.34
C SER A 335 19.42 -8.30 -11.28
N PRO A 336 20.15 -7.25 -10.88
CA PRO A 336 21.58 -7.36 -10.68
C PRO A 336 21.92 -8.32 -9.53
N THR A 337 23.00 -9.02 -9.67
CA THR A 337 23.61 -9.89 -8.66
C THR A 337 25.03 -9.45 -8.38
N VAL A 338 25.63 -9.93 -7.31
CA VAL A 338 27.03 -9.68 -7.00
C VAL A 338 27.87 -10.87 -7.43
N CYS A 339 28.98 -10.60 -8.08
CA CYS A 339 29.95 -11.61 -8.49
C CYS A 339 30.70 -12.20 -7.28
N GLY A 340 30.93 -13.51 -7.30
CA GLY A 340 31.75 -14.20 -6.26
C GLY A 340 30.96 -14.74 -5.06
N THR A 341 29.64 -14.63 -5.04
CA THR A 341 28.81 -15.27 -4.01
C THR A 341 28.45 -16.68 -4.40
N GLY A 342 29.38 -17.60 -4.40
CA GLY A 342 29.24 -18.99 -4.79
C GLY A 342 27.92 -19.69 -4.45
N GLY A 343 26.89 -19.35 -5.19
CA GLY A 343 25.64 -20.07 -5.29
C GLY A 343 25.69 -20.89 -6.56
N ALA A 344 25.68 -22.19 -6.43
CA ALA A 344 25.89 -23.19 -7.48
C ALA A 344 24.85 -23.19 -8.64
N SER A 345 24.10 -22.13 -8.88
CA SER A 345 23.03 -22.13 -9.87
C SER A 345 23.16 -21.14 -11.03
N ASP A 346 24.21 -20.32 -11.08
CA ASP A 346 24.42 -19.44 -12.23
C ASP A 346 25.89 -19.42 -12.64
N GLN A 347 26.38 -20.57 -13.07
CA GLN A 347 27.77 -20.77 -13.50
C GLN A 347 28.08 -20.18 -14.89
N THR A 348 27.22 -19.35 -15.47
CA THR A 348 27.43 -18.81 -16.83
C THR A 348 27.93 -17.36 -16.85
N ALA A 349 28.05 -16.69 -15.70
CA ALA A 349 28.65 -15.36 -15.64
C ALA A 349 30.11 -15.47 -15.21
N THR A 350 31.02 -15.39 -16.12
CA THR A 350 32.46 -15.22 -15.85
C THR A 350 32.67 -13.82 -15.27
N CYS A 351 32.49 -13.67 -13.97
CA CYS A 351 32.99 -12.50 -13.26
C CYS A 351 34.51 -12.61 -13.17
N THR A 352 35.23 -11.76 -13.85
CA THR A 352 36.71 -11.75 -13.84
C THR A 352 37.31 -11.22 -12.56
N THR A 353 36.50 -10.60 -11.70
CA THR A 353 36.96 -10.01 -10.42
C THR A 353 35.94 -10.23 -9.33
N ALA A 354 36.36 -10.70 -8.15
CA ALA A 354 35.53 -10.73 -6.96
C ALA A 354 35.13 -9.31 -6.54
N ASN A 355 33.90 -9.15 -6.00
CA ASN A 355 33.35 -7.88 -5.51
C ASN A 355 32.78 -6.90 -6.56
N GLN A 356 32.42 -7.37 -7.73
CA GLN A 356 31.76 -6.55 -8.74
C GLN A 356 30.26 -6.88 -8.84
N TYR A 357 29.47 -5.88 -9.22
CA TYR A 357 28.08 -6.08 -9.56
C TYR A 357 27.95 -6.62 -10.97
N HIS A 358 27.12 -7.62 -11.12
CA HIS A 358 26.75 -8.20 -12.39
C HIS A 358 25.30 -7.86 -12.71
N THR A 359 25.02 -7.29 -13.87
CA THR A 359 23.65 -7.12 -14.32
C THR A 359 23.16 -8.43 -14.91
N GLY A 360 22.17 -9.02 -14.25
CA GLY A 360 21.57 -10.27 -14.72
C GLY A 360 20.82 -10.10 -16.04
N THR A 361 20.26 -11.20 -16.54
CA THR A 361 19.48 -11.27 -17.77
C THR A 361 18.30 -10.30 -17.73
N ALA A 362 18.17 -9.47 -18.76
CA ALA A 362 16.98 -8.66 -18.96
C ALA A 362 15.82 -9.56 -19.39
N LYS A 363 14.72 -9.50 -18.65
CA LYS A 363 13.48 -10.19 -19.00
C LYS A 363 12.43 -9.15 -19.36
N LEU A 364 11.75 -9.40 -20.46
CA LEU A 364 10.57 -8.63 -20.77
C LEU A 364 9.40 -9.17 -19.96
N THR A 365 8.64 -8.27 -19.35
CA THR A 365 7.46 -8.63 -18.58
C THR A 365 6.27 -7.81 -19.07
N ASP A 366 5.11 -8.43 -19.14
CA ASP A 366 3.84 -7.77 -19.40
C ASP A 366 2.79 -8.43 -18.52
N GLN A 367 2.29 -7.67 -17.55
CA GLN A 367 1.27 -8.12 -16.62
C GLN A 367 0.04 -7.24 -16.72
N TYR A 368 -1.08 -7.89 -16.74
CA TYR A 368 -2.38 -7.26 -16.89
C TYR A 368 -3.33 -7.73 -15.80
N PHE A 369 -3.99 -6.76 -15.15
CA PHE A 369 -4.98 -7.02 -14.10
C PHE A 369 -6.30 -6.34 -14.46
N ARG A 370 -7.39 -7.03 -14.21
CA ARG A 370 -8.75 -6.49 -14.23
C ARG A 370 -9.42 -6.89 -12.93
N THR A 371 -9.92 -5.92 -12.18
CA THR A 371 -10.60 -6.15 -10.91
C THR A 371 -11.98 -5.52 -10.98
N LEU A 372 -13.02 -6.32 -10.72
CA LEU A 372 -14.37 -5.87 -10.43
C LEU A 372 -14.57 -6.06 -8.92
N SER A 373 -14.95 -5.00 -8.22
CA SER A 373 -15.24 -5.01 -6.79
C SER A 373 -16.63 -4.45 -6.55
N MET A 374 -17.39 -5.11 -5.69
CA MET A 374 -18.73 -4.71 -5.29
C MET A 374 -18.85 -4.88 -3.79
N ASN A 375 -19.53 -3.95 -3.13
CA ASN A 375 -19.92 -4.08 -1.74
C ASN A 375 -21.32 -3.54 -1.51
N LEU A 376 -21.99 -4.08 -0.50
CA LEU A 376 -23.26 -3.61 0.02
C LEU A 376 -23.26 -3.82 1.52
N THR A 377 -23.47 -2.75 2.29
CA THR A 377 -23.49 -2.81 3.75
C THR A 377 -24.75 -2.17 4.28
N ALA A 378 -25.47 -2.86 5.14
CA ALA A 378 -26.55 -2.32 5.94
C ALA A 378 -26.12 -2.25 7.40
N ARG A 379 -26.40 -1.16 8.07
CA ARG A 379 -26.07 -0.94 9.48
C ARG A 379 -27.15 -0.15 10.17
N GLY A 380 -27.26 -0.34 11.47
CA GLY A 380 -28.26 0.38 12.25
C GLY A 380 -27.99 0.31 13.75
N GLU A 381 -28.86 0.95 14.48
CA GLU A 381 -28.77 1.06 15.93
C GLU A 381 -30.15 0.79 16.55
N PHE A 382 -30.16 0.04 17.65
CA PHE A 382 -31.35 -0.15 18.50
C PHE A 382 -30.92 -0.38 19.95
N GLU A 383 -31.87 -0.34 20.87
CA GLU A 383 -31.63 -0.55 22.30
C GLU A 383 -32.43 -1.71 22.84
N THR A 384 -31.81 -2.50 23.73
CA THR A 384 -32.49 -3.54 24.52
C THR A 384 -32.25 -3.27 26.00
N GLY A 385 -33.21 -2.66 26.67
CA GLY A 385 -33.03 -2.20 28.05
C GLY A 385 -31.85 -1.21 28.14
N PRO A 386 -30.84 -1.47 28.99
CA PRO A 386 -29.68 -0.57 29.15
C PRO A 386 -28.57 -0.80 28.10
N VAL A 387 -28.76 -1.68 27.12
CA VAL A 387 -27.75 -2.07 26.13
C VAL A 387 -28.05 -1.42 24.81
N THR A 388 -27.08 -0.67 24.28
CA THR A 388 -27.13 -0.14 22.92
C THR A 388 -26.51 -1.15 21.98
N HIS A 389 -27.20 -1.47 20.87
CA HIS A 389 -26.74 -2.33 19.79
C HIS A 389 -26.37 -1.51 18.57
N ASN A 390 -25.17 -1.68 18.05
CA ASN A 390 -24.75 -1.14 16.75
C ASN A 390 -24.46 -2.32 15.83
N TRP A 391 -25.49 -2.75 15.11
CA TRP A 391 -25.39 -3.90 14.22
C TRP A 391 -24.96 -3.51 12.81
N SER A 392 -24.30 -4.42 12.13
CA SER A 392 -23.95 -4.26 10.73
C SER A 392 -23.86 -5.60 10.01
N THR A 393 -24.25 -5.60 8.74
CA THR A 393 -24.05 -6.71 7.81
C THR A 393 -23.46 -6.18 6.52
N ALA A 394 -22.49 -6.90 5.95
CA ALA A 394 -21.83 -6.51 4.70
C ALA A 394 -21.70 -7.71 3.76
N PHE A 395 -22.01 -7.50 2.51
CA PHE A 395 -21.74 -8.43 1.41
C PHE A 395 -20.69 -7.81 0.49
N ASP A 396 -19.63 -8.58 0.16
CA ASP A 396 -18.60 -8.17 -0.78
C ASP A 396 -18.39 -9.24 -1.85
N ARG A 397 -18.17 -8.79 -3.07
CA ARG A 397 -17.77 -9.64 -4.19
C ARG A 397 -16.63 -9.01 -4.95
N ILE A 398 -15.55 -9.76 -5.13
CA ILE A 398 -14.36 -9.33 -5.87
C ILE A 398 -14.04 -10.38 -6.93
N ILE A 399 -13.80 -9.92 -8.16
CA ILE A 399 -13.34 -10.76 -9.26
C ILE A 399 -12.08 -10.14 -9.82
N ARG A 400 -10.94 -10.81 -9.68
CA ARG A 400 -9.66 -10.37 -10.26
C ARG A 400 -9.17 -11.35 -11.31
N GLN A 401 -8.92 -10.84 -12.49
CA GLN A 401 -8.28 -11.55 -13.60
C GLN A 401 -6.84 -11.05 -13.74
N ARG A 402 -5.91 -11.98 -13.83
CA ARG A 402 -4.51 -11.72 -14.12
C ARG A 402 -4.14 -12.38 -15.44
N ALA A 403 -3.38 -11.69 -16.25
CA ALA A 403 -2.68 -12.26 -17.40
C ALA A 403 -1.21 -11.84 -17.36
N THR A 404 -0.33 -12.75 -17.67
CA THR A 404 1.11 -12.51 -17.70
C THR A 404 1.67 -13.12 -18.97
N ILE A 405 2.51 -12.38 -19.68
CA ILE A 405 3.34 -12.96 -20.74
C ILE A 405 4.57 -13.55 -20.07
N ASP A 406 4.80 -14.83 -20.33
CA ASP A 406 6.00 -15.50 -19.88
C ASP A 406 7.20 -15.03 -20.72
N GLY A 407 8.18 -14.42 -20.05
CA GLY A 407 9.41 -13.96 -20.71
C GLY A 407 10.19 -15.05 -21.44
N SER A 408 9.92 -16.34 -21.18
CA SER A 408 10.51 -17.46 -21.90
C SER A 408 9.98 -17.61 -23.32
N LYS A 409 8.76 -17.11 -23.63
CA LYS A 409 8.19 -17.11 -24.98
C LYS A 409 8.58 -15.89 -25.81
N ALA A 410 9.06 -14.88 -25.18
CA ALA A 410 9.46 -13.64 -25.81
C ALA A 410 10.96 -13.62 -26.03
N GLY A 411 11.48 -14.41 -26.90
CA GLY A 411 12.89 -14.47 -27.28
C GLY A 411 13.85 -13.93 -26.21
N THR A 412 14.51 -14.79 -25.48
CA THR A 412 15.51 -14.41 -24.48
C THR A 412 16.70 -13.74 -25.16
N ASN A 413 16.62 -12.45 -25.44
CA ASN A 413 17.82 -11.68 -25.70
C ASN A 413 18.55 -11.53 -24.38
N LYS A 414 19.47 -12.44 -24.11
CA LYS A 414 20.39 -12.36 -22.99
C LYS A 414 21.37 -11.24 -23.27
N ALA A 415 21.17 -10.08 -22.66
CA ALA A 415 22.22 -9.10 -22.57
C ALA A 415 23.11 -9.46 -21.38
N GLU A 416 24.24 -10.07 -21.64
CA GLU A 416 25.31 -10.21 -20.67
C GLU A 416 26.04 -8.86 -20.61
N VAL A 417 25.88 -8.14 -19.51
CA VAL A 417 26.70 -6.95 -19.24
C VAL A 417 27.90 -7.41 -18.44
N LYS A 418 29.07 -7.32 -19.04
CA LYS A 418 30.34 -7.68 -18.38
C LYS A 418 30.69 -6.66 -17.31
N ALA A 419 31.06 -7.15 -16.15
CA ALA A 419 31.21 -6.40 -14.90
C ALA A 419 32.28 -5.29 -14.89
N ASN A 420 33.16 -5.20 -15.89
CA ASN A 420 34.35 -4.35 -15.88
C ASN A 420 34.33 -3.17 -16.85
N GLU A 421 33.28 -3.01 -17.64
CA GLU A 421 33.21 -1.89 -18.57
C GLU A 421 32.19 -0.89 -18.06
N ASN A 422 32.46 0.38 -18.27
CA ASN A 422 31.54 1.46 -17.91
C ASN A 422 30.12 1.09 -18.40
N ILE A 423 29.21 0.90 -17.46
CA ILE A 423 27.82 0.44 -17.71
C ILE A 423 27.18 1.26 -18.84
N GLU A 424 27.51 2.54 -18.95
CA GLU A 424 27.00 3.44 -19.98
C GLU A 424 27.46 3.04 -21.39
N HIS A 425 28.63 2.46 -21.55
CA HIS A 425 29.21 2.11 -22.85
C HIS A 425 28.70 0.77 -23.40
N GLN A 426 28.44 -0.22 -22.56
CA GLN A 426 27.95 -1.55 -22.97
C GLN A 426 26.48 -1.54 -23.38
N LEU A 427 25.73 -0.53 -22.95
CA LEU A 427 24.30 -0.46 -23.09
C LEU A 427 23.83 0.24 -24.38
N ALA A 428 24.72 0.93 -25.06
CA ALA A 428 24.45 1.58 -26.34
C ALA A 428 24.16 0.58 -27.48
N SER A 429 24.53 -0.69 -27.34
CA SER A 429 24.38 -1.72 -28.37
C SER A 429 23.14 -2.61 -28.22
N PHE A 430 22.34 -2.43 -27.15
CA PHE A 430 21.15 -3.24 -26.95
C PHE A 430 19.92 -2.59 -27.59
N THR A 431 19.67 -2.89 -28.84
CA THR A 431 18.40 -2.62 -29.51
C THR A 431 17.48 -3.81 -29.28
N ALA A 432 16.58 -3.69 -28.31
CA ALA A 432 15.48 -4.65 -28.18
C ALA A 432 14.44 -4.33 -29.24
N ASP A 433 14.49 -5.02 -30.37
CA ASP A 433 13.36 -5.06 -31.27
C ASP A 433 12.21 -5.82 -30.60
N TYR A 434 11.21 -5.05 -30.19
CA TYR A 434 9.97 -5.60 -29.65
C TYR A 434 9.11 -6.14 -30.77
N PRO A 435 8.86 -7.46 -30.85
CA PRO A 435 7.90 -7.96 -31.84
C PRO A 435 6.54 -7.33 -31.58
N ASN A 436 5.91 -6.71 -32.56
CA ASN A 436 4.56 -6.20 -32.50
C ASN A 436 3.51 -7.26 -32.07
N SER A 437 3.82 -8.54 -32.21
CA SER A 437 3.04 -9.68 -31.73
C SER A 437 2.81 -9.74 -30.21
N TRP A 438 3.59 -9.04 -29.42
CA TRP A 438 3.49 -9.02 -27.96
C TRP A 438 2.25 -8.34 -27.42
N LYS A 439 1.73 -7.33 -28.11
CA LYS A 439 0.57 -6.57 -27.65
C LYS A 439 -0.70 -7.42 -27.53
N ASN A 440 -0.76 -8.57 -28.19
CA ASN A 440 -1.96 -9.40 -28.32
C ASN A 440 -1.85 -10.80 -27.68
N SER A 441 -0.70 -11.18 -27.14
CA SER A 441 -0.46 -12.56 -26.69
C SER A 441 -0.63 -12.80 -25.18
N ALA A 442 -1.07 -11.78 -24.41
CA ALA A 442 -1.36 -11.96 -22.99
C ALA A 442 -2.56 -12.90 -22.81
N THR A 443 -2.30 -14.13 -22.46
CA THR A 443 -3.33 -15.10 -22.09
C THR A 443 -3.81 -14.82 -20.66
N LYS A 444 -5.10 -15.05 -20.38
CA LYS A 444 -5.61 -15.03 -19.01
C LYS A 444 -4.97 -16.20 -18.26
N ASP A 445 -4.10 -15.91 -17.32
CA ASP A 445 -3.40 -16.95 -16.55
C ASP A 445 -4.19 -17.40 -15.35
N ALA A 446 -4.80 -16.44 -14.63
CA ALA A 446 -5.48 -16.72 -13.38
C ALA A 446 -6.72 -15.84 -13.19
N ASN A 447 -7.70 -16.40 -12.50
CA ASN A 447 -8.91 -15.72 -12.07
C ASN A 447 -9.17 -16.06 -10.60
N ILE A 448 -9.32 -15.03 -9.77
CA ILE A 448 -9.71 -15.18 -8.37
C ILE A 448 -11.07 -14.53 -8.20
N LYS A 449 -12.00 -15.24 -7.58
CA LYS A 449 -13.28 -14.72 -7.13
C LYS A 449 -13.39 -14.87 -5.63
N VAL A 450 -13.79 -13.82 -4.95
CA VAL A 450 -14.04 -13.81 -3.52
C VAL A 450 -15.46 -13.32 -3.31
N ASN A 451 -16.25 -14.11 -2.59
CA ASN A 451 -17.54 -13.68 -2.07
C ASN A 451 -17.48 -13.73 -0.56
N SER A 452 -18.02 -12.74 0.12
CA SER A 452 -18.03 -12.73 1.57
C SER A 452 -19.30 -12.12 2.16
N LEU A 453 -19.67 -12.62 3.33
CA LEU A 453 -20.76 -12.10 4.15
C LEU A 453 -20.19 -11.85 5.55
N ALA A 454 -20.28 -10.62 6.03
CA ALA A 454 -19.88 -10.25 7.39
C ALA A 454 -21.08 -9.85 8.23
N LEU A 455 -21.04 -10.18 9.49
CA LEU A 455 -22.02 -9.79 10.51
C LEU A 455 -21.25 -9.28 11.73
N SER A 456 -21.73 -8.21 12.34
CA SER A 456 -21.22 -7.68 13.59
C SER A 456 -22.26 -6.98 14.41
N ASP A 457 -22.11 -7.03 15.72
CA ASP A 457 -22.83 -6.20 16.68
C ASP A 457 -21.88 -5.65 17.72
N THR A 458 -21.96 -4.34 17.98
CA THR A 458 -21.25 -3.66 19.05
C THR A 458 -22.21 -3.31 20.15
N LEU A 459 -22.09 -4.02 21.27
CA LEU A 459 -22.86 -3.85 22.47
C LEU A 459 -22.26 -2.71 23.32
N GLY A 460 -23.05 -1.70 23.63
CA GLY A 460 -22.67 -0.60 24.53
C GLY A 460 -23.37 -0.71 25.87
N PHE A 461 -22.60 -0.62 26.95
CA PHE A 461 -23.07 -0.70 28.32
C PHE A 461 -22.68 0.57 29.10
N ALA A 462 -23.48 0.93 30.11
CA ALA A 462 -23.22 2.08 31.00
C ALA A 462 -22.93 3.37 30.19
N ASP A 463 -23.86 3.79 29.33
CA ASP A 463 -23.71 4.94 28.41
C ASP A 463 -22.49 4.82 27.49
N ASN A 464 -22.28 3.62 26.97
CA ASN A 464 -21.16 3.29 26.08
C ASN A 464 -19.75 3.42 26.70
N LYS A 465 -19.63 3.44 28.04
CA LYS A 465 -18.34 3.36 28.74
C LYS A 465 -17.64 2.01 28.48
N TYR A 466 -18.42 0.94 28.37
CA TYR A 466 -17.92 -0.38 27.97
C TYR A 466 -18.53 -0.74 26.64
N ARG A 467 -17.72 -1.14 25.72
CA ARG A 467 -18.16 -1.60 24.39
C ARG A 467 -17.56 -2.95 24.09
N LEU A 468 -18.39 -3.88 23.62
CA LEU A 468 -17.99 -5.21 23.20
C LEU A 468 -18.49 -5.43 21.78
N THR A 469 -17.57 -5.61 20.83
CA THR A 469 -17.90 -5.94 19.44
C THR A 469 -17.70 -7.43 19.22
N LEU A 470 -18.76 -8.09 18.78
CA LEU A 470 -18.78 -9.48 18.36
C LEU A 470 -19.08 -9.54 16.87
N GLY A 471 -18.38 -10.37 16.15
CA GLY A 471 -18.67 -10.53 14.74
C GLY A 471 -17.73 -11.50 14.03
N GLY A 472 -17.88 -11.56 12.73
CA GLY A 472 -17.05 -12.36 11.87
C GLY A 472 -17.47 -12.27 10.42
N ARG A 473 -16.65 -12.86 9.57
CA ARG A 473 -16.83 -12.86 8.13
C ARG A 473 -16.70 -14.27 7.59
N PHE A 474 -17.72 -14.71 6.90
CA PHE A 474 -17.68 -15.92 6.07
C PHE A 474 -17.18 -15.55 4.68
N GLN A 475 -16.20 -16.29 4.17
CA GLN A 475 -15.54 -16.04 2.89
C GLN A 475 -15.50 -17.31 2.06
N ALA A 476 -15.82 -17.19 0.77
CA ALA A 476 -15.67 -18.22 -0.23
C ALA A 476 -14.75 -17.71 -1.35
N VAL A 477 -13.67 -18.42 -1.59
CA VAL A 477 -12.64 -18.09 -2.57
C VAL A 477 -12.62 -19.16 -3.64
N GLU A 478 -12.77 -18.74 -4.89
CA GLU A 478 -12.58 -19.60 -6.06
C GLU A 478 -11.32 -19.11 -6.82
N TYR A 479 -10.45 -20.01 -7.17
CA TYR A 479 -9.25 -19.75 -7.94
C TYR A 479 -9.20 -20.63 -9.18
N THR A 480 -8.80 -20.08 -10.31
CA THR A 480 -8.58 -20.80 -11.56
C THR A 480 -7.29 -20.31 -12.19
N ASP A 481 -6.37 -21.23 -12.48
CA ASP A 481 -5.15 -20.99 -13.28
C ASP A 481 -5.30 -21.70 -14.62
N LYS A 482 -5.57 -20.91 -15.67
CA LYS A 482 -5.76 -21.48 -17.02
C LYS A 482 -4.48 -21.97 -17.67
N LYS A 483 -3.32 -21.43 -17.25
CA LYS A 483 -2.03 -21.84 -17.78
C LYS A 483 -1.65 -23.24 -17.31
N LYS A 484 -2.03 -23.56 -16.09
CA LYS A 484 -1.79 -24.85 -15.46
C LYS A 484 -2.98 -25.81 -15.54
N SER A 485 -4.10 -25.37 -16.12
CA SER A 485 -5.38 -26.08 -16.13
C SER A 485 -5.85 -26.51 -14.75
N GLN A 486 -5.65 -25.65 -13.76
CA GLN A 486 -5.91 -25.93 -12.35
C GLN A 486 -7.01 -25.03 -11.82
N SER A 487 -7.87 -25.55 -10.97
CA SER A 487 -8.88 -24.79 -10.25
C SER A 487 -9.08 -25.35 -8.84
N GLY A 488 -9.58 -24.49 -7.94
CA GLY A 488 -9.90 -24.91 -6.59
C GLY A 488 -10.75 -23.86 -5.88
N ASP A 489 -11.36 -24.27 -4.79
CA ASP A 489 -12.14 -23.40 -3.91
C ASP A 489 -11.80 -23.62 -2.45
N ALA A 490 -12.08 -22.62 -1.64
CA ALA A 490 -11.95 -22.72 -0.19
C ALA A 490 -12.96 -21.80 0.50
N LYS A 491 -13.46 -22.24 1.63
CA LYS A 491 -14.40 -21.49 2.46
C LYS A 491 -13.86 -21.35 3.88
N ARG A 492 -14.06 -20.19 4.49
CA ARG A 492 -13.61 -19.94 5.85
C ARG A 492 -14.46 -18.92 6.57
N PHE A 493 -14.59 -19.07 7.87
CA PHE A 493 -15.09 -18.08 8.80
C PHE A 493 -13.91 -17.42 9.53
N SER A 494 -13.83 -16.09 9.52
CA SER A 494 -12.83 -15.26 10.22
C SER A 494 -13.53 -14.51 11.35
N PRO A 495 -13.34 -14.90 12.61
CA PRO A 495 -13.96 -14.24 13.75
C PRO A 495 -13.27 -12.91 14.08
N MET A 496 -14.03 -12.01 14.71
CA MET A 496 -13.53 -10.81 15.38
C MET A 496 -14.19 -10.63 16.74
N LEU A 497 -13.38 -10.29 17.72
CA LEU A 497 -13.77 -9.95 19.07
C LEU A 497 -13.01 -8.69 19.47
N MET A 498 -13.73 -7.63 19.86
CA MET A 498 -13.09 -6.37 20.26
C MET A 498 -13.78 -5.81 21.51
N ALA A 499 -12.99 -5.20 22.36
CA ALA A 499 -13.50 -4.52 23.56
C ALA A 499 -12.87 -3.13 23.68
N ALA A 500 -13.64 -2.18 24.17
CA ALA A 500 -13.15 -0.86 24.56
C ALA A 500 -13.76 -0.43 25.90
N TRP A 501 -12.93 0.12 26.74
CA TRP A 501 -13.29 0.73 28.00
C TRP A 501 -12.91 2.21 27.97
N VAL A 502 -13.88 3.09 28.23
CA VAL A 502 -13.75 4.54 28.23
C VAL A 502 -14.06 5.04 29.64
N PRO A 503 -13.11 4.90 30.60
CA PRO A 503 -13.33 5.32 31.99
C PRO A 503 -13.55 6.82 32.12
N GLN A 504 -12.90 7.60 31.29
CA GLN A 504 -12.97 9.05 31.16
C GLN A 504 -13.04 9.46 29.69
N PRO A 505 -13.61 10.63 29.38
CA PRO A 505 -13.71 11.11 28.01
C PRO A 505 -12.38 11.21 27.25
N ASP A 506 -11.29 11.34 27.96
CA ASP A 506 -9.94 11.53 27.44
C ASP A 506 -9.04 10.27 27.57
N LEU A 507 -9.61 9.13 28.00
CA LEU A 507 -8.88 7.88 28.19
C LEU A 507 -9.66 6.69 27.61
N VAL A 508 -9.00 5.93 26.75
CA VAL A 508 -9.53 4.70 26.17
C VAL A 508 -8.54 3.57 26.35
N VAL A 509 -9.01 2.46 26.89
CA VAL A 509 -8.30 1.17 26.91
C VAL A 509 -9.05 0.23 25.99
N TYR A 510 -8.35 -0.46 25.10
CA TYR A 510 -8.98 -1.37 24.16
C TYR A 510 -8.17 -2.64 23.96
N GLY A 511 -8.84 -3.67 23.47
CA GLY A 511 -8.20 -4.89 23.03
C GLY A 511 -9.00 -5.56 21.90
N ASN A 512 -8.29 -6.33 21.07
CA ASN A 512 -8.94 -7.06 19.99
C ASN A 512 -8.28 -8.41 19.70
N TYR A 513 -9.11 -9.32 19.21
CA TYR A 513 -8.71 -10.53 18.51
C TYR A 513 -9.34 -10.53 17.13
N MET A 514 -8.54 -10.72 16.09
CA MET A 514 -9.01 -10.78 14.71
C MET A 514 -8.24 -11.83 13.92
N GLU A 515 -8.92 -12.42 12.94
CA GLU A 515 -8.29 -13.26 11.94
C GLU A 515 -8.27 -12.56 10.59
N ASP A 516 -7.17 -12.76 9.87
CA ASP A 516 -6.98 -12.35 8.48
C ASP A 516 -6.86 -13.58 7.59
N LEU A 517 -7.24 -13.43 6.32
CA LEU A 517 -7.24 -14.50 5.36
C LEU A 517 -6.50 -14.07 4.11
N GLU A 518 -5.56 -14.92 3.67
CA GLU A 518 -4.91 -14.79 2.37
C GLU A 518 -5.31 -15.97 1.48
N PRO A 519 -5.58 -15.74 0.17
CA PRO A 519 -5.76 -16.84 -0.75
C PRO A 519 -4.47 -17.66 -0.83
N ALA A 520 -4.64 -18.96 -1.00
CA ALA A 520 -3.51 -19.87 -1.16
C ALA A 520 -3.25 -20.15 -2.65
N ASP A 521 -2.00 -20.54 -2.95
CA ASP A 521 -1.65 -21.05 -4.26
C ASP A 521 -2.28 -22.43 -4.50
N ILE A 522 -2.48 -22.79 -5.76
CA ILE A 522 -2.86 -24.15 -6.15
C ILE A 522 -1.68 -25.09 -5.91
N LYS A 523 -1.97 -26.23 -5.33
CA LYS A 523 -1.03 -27.33 -5.16
C LYS A 523 -1.09 -28.25 -6.36
N ASP A 524 0.08 -28.69 -6.78
CA ASP A 524 0.28 -29.88 -7.59
C ASP A 524 0.90 -30.93 -6.67
N ASP A 525 0.18 -32.01 -6.42
CA ASP A 525 0.66 -33.11 -5.55
C ASP A 525 1.60 -34.08 -6.28
N GLY A 526 1.91 -33.78 -7.54
CA GLY A 526 2.78 -34.61 -8.39
C GLY A 526 2.08 -35.78 -9.05
N THR A 527 0.79 -36.01 -8.78
CA THR A 527 -0.01 -37.07 -9.42
C THR A 527 -0.85 -36.50 -10.57
N GLY A 528 -0.85 -35.18 -10.77
CA GLY A 528 -1.71 -34.47 -11.73
C GLY A 528 -3.03 -34.03 -11.11
N ASP A 529 -3.35 -34.45 -9.91
CA ASP A 529 -4.45 -33.92 -9.14
C ASP A 529 -4.11 -32.56 -8.54
N THR A 530 -4.95 -31.60 -8.80
CA THR A 530 -4.73 -30.22 -8.38
C THR A 530 -5.77 -29.82 -7.36
N THR A 531 -5.33 -29.66 -6.13
CA THR A 531 -6.16 -29.12 -5.06
C THR A 531 -5.71 -27.71 -4.70
N MET A 532 -6.66 -26.85 -4.38
CA MET A 532 -6.34 -25.57 -3.79
C MET A 532 -5.81 -25.77 -2.37
N ALA A 533 -4.65 -25.22 -2.07
CA ALA A 533 -4.17 -25.19 -0.69
C ALA A 533 -5.17 -24.44 0.21
N LYS A 534 -5.26 -24.81 1.48
CA LYS A 534 -6.08 -24.07 2.44
C LYS A 534 -5.63 -22.61 2.49
N PRO A 535 -6.53 -21.62 2.53
CA PRO A 535 -6.17 -20.21 2.68
C PRO A 535 -5.28 -20.03 3.92
N ARG A 536 -4.26 -19.18 3.79
CA ARG A 536 -3.39 -18.86 4.92
C ARG A 536 -4.14 -17.98 5.91
N VAL A 537 -3.99 -18.27 7.18
CA VAL A 537 -4.64 -17.54 8.27
C VAL A 537 -3.61 -16.80 9.08
N SER A 538 -3.85 -15.53 9.31
CA SER A 538 -3.15 -14.77 10.34
C SER A 538 -4.07 -14.51 11.52
N ARG A 539 -3.53 -14.57 12.71
CA ARG A 539 -4.23 -14.29 13.97
C ARG A 539 -3.55 -13.14 14.68
N GLN A 540 -4.35 -12.16 15.05
CA GLN A 540 -3.87 -11.01 15.82
C GLN A 540 -4.48 -10.98 17.19
N PHE A 541 -3.63 -10.59 18.17
CA PHE A 541 -4.02 -10.05 19.46
C PHE A 541 -3.41 -8.67 19.59
N GLU A 542 -4.19 -7.71 20.05
CA GLU A 542 -3.73 -6.35 20.32
C GLU A 542 -4.39 -5.85 21.60
N ILE A 543 -3.62 -5.11 22.39
CA ILE A 543 -4.09 -4.30 23.53
C ILE A 543 -3.47 -2.92 23.39
N GLY A 544 -4.26 -1.88 23.70
CA GLY A 544 -3.76 -0.52 23.60
C GLY A 544 -4.46 0.44 24.56
N VAL A 545 -3.80 1.57 24.77
CA VAL A 545 -4.31 2.70 25.54
C VAL A 545 -4.10 3.98 24.74
N ARG A 546 -5.11 4.85 24.74
CA ARG A 546 -5.05 6.21 24.20
C ARG A 546 -5.43 7.20 25.26
N LYS A 547 -4.62 8.24 25.41
CA LYS A 547 -4.88 9.33 26.36
C LYS A 547 -4.74 10.66 25.63
N ASN A 548 -5.77 11.48 25.75
CA ASN A 548 -5.74 12.88 25.36
C ASN A 548 -5.40 13.73 26.59
N TRP A 549 -4.31 14.48 26.52
CA TRP A 549 -3.79 15.33 27.58
C TRP A 549 -4.14 16.81 27.37
N GLY A 550 -5.02 17.10 26.41
CA GLY A 550 -5.36 18.45 25.96
C GLY A 550 -4.52 18.85 24.74
N ASP A 551 -3.31 19.35 24.97
CA ASP A 551 -2.44 19.80 23.89
C ASP A 551 -1.72 18.66 23.14
N PHE A 552 -1.77 17.44 23.64
CA PHE A 552 -1.19 16.28 22.98
C PHE A 552 -1.97 14.99 23.24
N VAL A 553 -1.87 14.07 22.31
CA VAL A 553 -2.49 12.75 22.35
C VAL A 553 -1.41 11.69 22.26
N THR A 554 -1.48 10.69 23.12
CA THR A 554 -0.59 9.54 23.11
C THR A 554 -1.36 8.25 22.84
N THR A 555 -0.75 7.36 22.10
CA THR A 555 -1.21 5.99 21.88
C THR A 555 -0.06 5.04 22.17
N LEU A 556 -0.32 4.06 23.03
CA LEU A 556 0.58 2.95 23.31
C LEU A 556 -0.18 1.66 23.04
N ASN A 557 0.39 0.78 22.23
CA ASN A 557 -0.19 -0.53 21.99
C ASN A 557 0.87 -1.63 21.95
N ALA A 558 0.46 -2.83 22.31
CA ALA A 558 1.23 -4.05 22.15
C ALA A 558 0.43 -5.03 21.30
N PHE A 559 1.11 -5.67 20.36
CA PHE A 559 0.47 -6.59 19.42
C PHE A 559 1.27 -7.88 19.21
N GLN A 560 0.55 -8.91 18.79
CA GLN A 560 1.13 -10.13 18.23
C GLN A 560 0.31 -10.57 17.03
N ILE A 561 0.98 -10.78 15.89
CA ILE A 561 0.42 -11.33 14.67
C ILE A 561 1.16 -12.66 14.40
N LYS A 562 0.40 -13.74 14.28
CA LYS A 562 0.90 -15.05 13.84
C LYS A 562 0.30 -15.36 12.48
N ARG A 563 1.14 -15.56 11.48
CA ARG A 563 0.76 -16.03 10.15
C ARG A 563 1.21 -17.46 9.98
N LEU A 564 0.27 -18.29 9.64
CA LEU A 564 0.56 -19.68 9.33
C LEU A 564 1.10 -19.74 7.89
N GLY A 565 2.24 -20.39 7.72
CA GLY A 565 2.86 -20.63 6.41
C GLY A 565 2.53 -22.02 5.90
N TYR A 566 2.61 -22.20 4.59
CA TYR A 566 2.48 -23.51 3.99
C TYR A 566 3.83 -24.00 3.50
N TRP A 567 4.04 -25.29 3.60
CA TRP A 567 5.16 -25.93 2.96
C TRP A 567 4.81 -26.14 1.49
N ARG A 568 5.63 -25.62 0.60
CA ARG A 568 5.52 -25.87 -0.83
C ARG A 568 6.32 -27.14 -1.10
N GLY A 569 5.65 -28.30 -1.17
CA GLY A 569 6.28 -29.51 -1.66
C GLY A 569 6.77 -29.26 -3.08
N ASN A 570 8.07 -29.34 -3.33
CA ASN A 570 8.55 -29.46 -4.69
C ASN A 570 8.10 -30.82 -5.20
N THR A 571 7.37 -30.86 -6.29
CA THR A 571 7.12 -32.07 -7.03
C THR A 571 8.44 -32.69 -7.40
N VAL A 572 8.80 -33.75 -6.72
CA VAL A 572 9.79 -34.67 -7.24
C VAL A 572 9.15 -35.32 -8.44
N LYS A 573 9.54 -34.95 -9.63
CA LYS A 573 9.40 -35.84 -10.77
C LYS A 573 10.22 -37.07 -10.43
N SER A 574 9.59 -38.10 -9.91
CA SER A 574 10.11 -39.46 -9.87
C SER A 574 10.27 -39.90 -11.34
N GLY A 575 11.35 -39.48 -11.95
CA GLY A 575 11.83 -40.06 -13.18
C GLY A 575 12.48 -41.43 -12.85
N SER A 576 11.69 -42.48 -12.83
CA SER A 576 12.16 -43.81 -13.09
C SER A 576 12.68 -43.86 -14.53
N GLY A 577 13.96 -43.65 -14.68
CA GLY A 577 14.65 -43.73 -15.97
C GLY A 577 16.10 -44.12 -15.76
N THR A 578 16.36 -45.44 -15.71
CA THR A 578 17.65 -46.03 -16.03
C THR A 578 17.97 -45.69 -17.45
N GLY A 579 18.92 -44.78 -17.69
CA GLY A 579 19.39 -44.39 -19.00
C GLY A 579 20.67 -43.55 -18.92
N SER A 580 21.79 -44.23 -19.06
CA SER A 580 23.09 -43.66 -19.37
C SER A 580 23.03 -42.83 -20.67
N GLY A 581 23.47 -41.58 -20.69
CA GLY A 581 23.58 -40.83 -21.92
C GLY A 581 23.88 -39.34 -21.72
N ALA A 582 24.99 -38.92 -22.18
CA ALA A 582 25.71 -37.67 -22.14
C ALA A 582 24.92 -36.39 -22.41
N ALA A 583 25.36 -35.36 -21.71
CA ALA A 583 25.60 -33.98 -22.13
C ALA A 583 24.48 -33.14 -22.76
N GLY A 584 24.14 -32.05 -22.09
CA GLY A 584 23.66 -30.82 -22.71
C GLY A 584 22.20 -30.43 -22.42
N GLY A 585 21.94 -29.82 -21.30
CA GLY A 585 20.64 -29.22 -21.05
C GLY A 585 20.67 -28.37 -19.78
N THR A 586 20.86 -27.06 -19.94
CA THR A 586 20.84 -26.07 -18.88
C THR A 586 19.45 -25.90 -18.30
N GLY A 587 19.11 -26.74 -17.36
CA GLY A 587 17.93 -26.59 -16.50
C GLY A 587 18.38 -26.72 -15.07
N SER A 588 18.85 -25.63 -14.47
CA SER A 588 19.30 -25.62 -13.09
C SER A 588 18.13 -25.67 -12.10
N GLY A 589 17.61 -26.84 -11.88
CA GLY A 589 16.86 -27.19 -10.70
C GLY A 589 17.70 -28.17 -9.89
N THR A 590 18.60 -27.70 -9.04
CA THR A 590 19.25 -28.56 -8.06
C THR A 590 18.17 -29.16 -7.17
N ALA A 591 17.98 -30.46 -7.29
CA ALA A 591 17.20 -31.26 -6.37
C ALA A 591 17.80 -31.11 -4.96
N GLY A 592 17.23 -30.21 -4.18
CA GLY A 592 17.46 -30.14 -2.73
C GLY A 592 16.98 -31.47 -2.12
N ASN A 593 17.75 -32.02 -1.23
CA ASN A 593 17.44 -33.25 -0.54
C ASN A 593 16.02 -33.19 0.05
N ASN A 594 15.10 -33.95 -0.51
CA ASN A 594 13.71 -34.09 -0.08
C ASN A 594 13.55 -34.77 1.31
N SER A 595 14.59 -34.84 2.10
CA SER A 595 14.58 -35.60 3.37
C SER A 595 13.56 -35.03 4.36
N ASP A 596 13.33 -33.71 4.39
CA ASP A 596 12.41 -33.14 5.37
C ASP A 596 10.93 -33.25 4.96
N PHE A 597 10.65 -33.20 3.65
CA PHE A 597 9.30 -33.50 3.16
C PHE A 597 8.99 -34.99 3.21
N ALA A 598 9.94 -35.82 2.87
CA ALA A 598 9.78 -37.27 3.02
C ALA A 598 9.58 -37.69 4.50
N ARG A 599 10.30 -37.06 5.45
CA ARG A 599 10.05 -37.20 6.87
C ARG A 599 8.67 -36.73 7.28
N TYR A 600 8.26 -35.60 6.78
CA TYR A 600 6.95 -35.03 7.09
C TYR A 600 5.82 -35.94 6.57
N LYS A 601 5.93 -36.41 5.34
CA LYS A 601 4.98 -37.36 4.75
C LYS A 601 4.97 -38.69 5.51
N ALA A 602 6.13 -39.14 5.97
CA ALA A 602 6.25 -40.32 6.83
C ALA A 602 5.61 -40.16 8.22
N GLN A 603 5.39 -38.91 8.67
CA GLN A 603 4.68 -38.56 9.90
C GLN A 603 3.19 -38.27 9.68
N GLY A 604 2.64 -38.61 8.51
CA GLY A 604 1.24 -38.42 8.18
C GLY A 604 0.85 -37.04 7.69
N GLY A 605 1.83 -36.15 7.38
CA GLY A 605 1.58 -34.85 6.82
C GLY A 605 1.30 -34.87 5.31
N GLU A 606 0.35 -34.09 4.86
CA GLU A 606 0.03 -33.94 3.44
C GLU A 606 0.72 -32.69 2.84
N ALA A 607 0.96 -32.72 1.52
CA ALA A 607 1.50 -31.57 0.81
C ALA A 607 0.52 -30.39 0.95
N GLY A 608 0.99 -29.28 1.58
CA GLY A 608 0.23 -28.04 1.80
C GLY A 608 -0.49 -27.94 3.13
N ASP A 609 -0.22 -28.82 4.06
CA ASP A 609 -0.54 -28.57 5.46
C ASP A 609 0.31 -27.46 6.04
N GLU A 610 -0.19 -26.79 7.08
CA GLU A 610 0.51 -25.71 7.75
C GLU A 610 1.81 -26.21 8.38
N GLN A 611 2.96 -25.87 7.80
CA GLN A 611 4.27 -26.33 8.25
C GLN A 611 5.08 -25.26 8.94
N GLY A 612 4.95 -24.02 8.49
CA GLY A 612 5.72 -22.90 8.97
C GLY A 612 4.87 -21.87 9.68
N MET A 613 5.51 -21.05 10.51
CA MET A 613 4.89 -19.93 11.19
C MET A 613 5.77 -18.71 11.11
N GLU A 614 5.20 -17.62 10.68
CA GLU A 614 5.74 -16.28 10.87
C GLU A 614 5.05 -15.64 12.08
N ARG A 615 5.83 -15.01 12.94
CA ARG A 615 5.30 -14.28 14.09
C ARG A 615 5.95 -12.91 14.17
N SER A 616 5.13 -11.86 14.16
CA SER A 616 5.52 -10.51 14.50
C SER A 616 4.85 -10.11 15.80
N ARG A 617 5.62 -9.60 16.75
CA ARG A 617 5.13 -9.01 17.99
C ARG A 617 5.89 -7.74 18.29
N GLY A 618 5.22 -6.76 18.86
CA GLY A 618 5.85 -5.47 19.09
C GLY A 618 5.07 -4.58 20.02
N ILE A 619 5.71 -3.44 20.30
CA ILE A 619 5.14 -2.33 21.03
C ILE A 619 5.26 -1.10 20.12
N GLU A 620 4.19 -0.35 20.00
CA GLU A 620 4.13 0.92 19.28
C GLU A 620 3.72 2.03 20.23
N PHE A 621 4.45 3.14 20.15
CA PHE A 621 4.12 4.39 20.82
C PHE A 621 4.02 5.48 19.77
N ASN A 622 2.93 6.26 19.81
CA ASN A 622 2.75 7.45 18.98
C ASN A 622 2.30 8.61 19.86
N ALA A 623 2.83 9.79 19.56
CA ALA A 623 2.43 11.04 20.18
C ALA A 623 2.27 12.14 19.12
N TYR A 624 1.21 12.90 19.23
CA TYR A 624 0.89 14.06 18.39
C TYR A 624 0.56 15.21 19.30
N ALA A 625 1.14 16.39 19.04
CA ALA A 625 0.88 17.55 19.90
C ALA A 625 0.60 18.82 19.09
N ASN A 626 -0.17 19.73 19.71
CA ASN A 626 -0.48 21.07 19.24
C ASN A 626 -0.10 22.07 20.32
N LEU A 627 1.15 22.48 20.34
CA LEU A 627 1.73 23.36 21.35
C LEU A 627 1.74 24.82 20.89
N LEU A 628 1.97 25.75 21.82
CA LEU A 628 2.10 27.17 21.55
C LEU A 628 0.92 27.72 20.73
N ASN A 629 -0.32 27.52 21.23
CA ASN A 629 -1.54 27.87 20.49
C ASN A 629 -1.60 27.25 19.07
N LYS A 630 -1.18 25.97 18.96
CA LYS A 630 -1.17 25.17 17.73
C LYS A 630 -0.16 25.61 16.66
N THR A 631 0.74 26.53 16.99
CA THR A 631 1.80 26.95 16.05
C THR A 631 2.96 25.97 16.00
N LEU A 632 3.14 25.12 17.02
CA LEU A 632 4.17 24.09 17.06
C LEU A 632 3.53 22.71 17.15
N ARG A 633 3.75 21.89 16.12
CA ARG A 633 3.12 20.57 15.94
C ARG A 633 4.18 19.45 15.86
N PRO A 634 4.72 19.00 17.01
CA PRO A 634 5.63 17.87 17.04
C PRO A 634 4.87 16.54 16.93
N THR A 635 5.53 15.56 16.30
CA THR A 635 5.07 14.17 16.19
C THR A 635 6.19 13.23 16.60
N LEU A 636 5.85 12.13 17.26
CA LEU A 636 6.81 11.09 17.63
C LEU A 636 6.16 9.72 17.42
N GLY A 637 6.86 8.83 16.75
CA GLY A 637 6.50 7.44 16.60
C GLY A 637 7.68 6.54 16.93
N LEU A 638 7.45 5.54 17.76
CA LEU A 638 8.45 4.53 18.14
C LEU A 638 7.85 3.15 17.95
N MET A 639 8.61 2.24 17.36
CA MET A 639 8.24 0.83 17.25
C MET A 639 9.42 -0.06 17.64
N TYR A 640 9.14 -0.99 18.54
CA TYR A 640 9.99 -2.15 18.79
C TYR A 640 9.32 -3.39 18.20
N LEU A 641 10.01 -4.09 17.29
CA LEU A 641 9.49 -5.21 16.53
C LEU A 641 10.36 -6.44 16.71
N GLN A 642 9.75 -7.54 17.11
CA GLN A 642 10.36 -8.86 17.09
C GLN A 642 9.63 -9.74 16.09
N SER A 643 10.25 -9.96 14.94
CA SER A 643 9.73 -10.79 13.86
C SER A 643 10.55 -12.06 13.75
N THR A 644 9.89 -13.22 13.82
CA THR A 644 10.52 -14.54 13.78
C THR A 644 9.82 -15.46 12.79
N VAL A 645 10.56 -16.43 12.29
CA VAL A 645 10.04 -17.54 11.50
C VAL A 645 10.38 -18.87 12.19
N LYS A 646 9.48 -19.83 12.09
CA LYS A 646 9.67 -21.18 12.60
C LYS A 646 9.23 -22.17 11.54
N ASN A 647 10.05 -23.19 11.29
CA ASN A 647 9.81 -24.22 10.26
C ASN A 647 9.46 -23.61 8.90
N TYR A 648 10.20 -22.57 8.50
CA TYR A 648 9.93 -21.83 7.28
C TYR A 648 10.79 -22.37 6.14
N PRO A 649 10.23 -22.65 4.95
CA PRO A 649 11.03 -23.17 3.85
C PRO A 649 12.02 -22.09 3.36
N ASN A 650 13.27 -22.47 3.19
CA ASN A 650 14.29 -21.64 2.55
C ASN A 650 14.30 -21.86 1.03
N SER A 651 15.24 -21.19 0.36
CA SER A 651 15.42 -21.32 -1.10
C SER A 651 15.87 -22.72 -1.57
N ARG A 652 16.23 -23.61 -0.65
CA ARG A 652 16.61 -25.00 -0.89
C ARG A 652 15.56 -25.97 -0.33
N ASP A 653 14.35 -25.49 -0.05
CA ASP A 653 13.24 -26.23 0.54
C ASP A 653 13.54 -26.89 1.91
N MET A 654 14.60 -26.41 2.59
CA MET A 654 14.88 -26.83 3.96
C MET A 654 14.12 -25.96 4.95
N LEU A 655 13.59 -26.55 6.01
CA LEU A 655 12.89 -25.82 7.05
C LEU A 655 13.90 -25.10 7.96
N VAL A 656 13.72 -23.80 8.10
CA VAL A 656 14.61 -22.93 8.90
C VAL A 656 13.86 -22.21 10.00
N ASN A 657 14.58 -21.95 11.09
CA ASN A 657 14.14 -21.11 12.18
C ASN A 657 15.01 -19.85 12.23
N GLY A 658 14.43 -18.73 12.63
CA GLY A 658 15.21 -17.49 12.74
C GLY A 658 14.37 -16.24 12.77
N VAL A 659 14.88 -15.18 12.15
CA VAL A 659 14.21 -13.88 12.03
C VAL A 659 13.55 -13.72 10.67
N GLN A 660 12.47 -12.95 10.61
CA GLN A 660 11.99 -12.46 9.32
C GLN A 660 13.01 -11.48 8.75
N VAL A 661 13.39 -11.72 7.50
CA VAL A 661 14.33 -10.85 6.76
C VAL A 661 13.72 -9.48 6.51
N ALA A 662 14.58 -8.48 6.31
CA ALA A 662 14.22 -7.10 5.96
C ALA A 662 13.47 -6.30 7.04
N ASN A 663 13.24 -6.85 8.22
CA ASN A 663 12.52 -6.17 9.29
C ASN A 663 13.48 -5.53 10.29
N PRO A 664 13.54 -4.20 10.39
CA PRO A 664 14.26 -3.53 11.46
C PRO A 664 13.65 -3.84 12.83
N ARG A 665 14.50 -4.04 13.85
CA ARG A 665 14.02 -4.31 15.21
C ARG A 665 13.47 -3.07 15.90
N VAL A 666 14.04 -1.91 15.57
CA VAL A 666 13.63 -0.60 16.12
C VAL A 666 13.45 0.35 14.95
N ILE A 667 12.32 1.05 14.95
CA ILE A 667 12.08 2.18 14.06
C ILE A 667 11.63 3.34 14.93
N ALA A 668 12.23 4.51 14.70
CA ALA A 668 11.83 5.74 15.35
C ALA A 668 11.67 6.84 14.31
N LYS A 669 10.59 7.60 14.43
CA LYS A 669 10.33 8.77 13.59
C LYS A 669 9.90 9.93 14.45
N ALA A 670 10.51 11.08 14.23
CA ALA A 670 10.12 12.32 14.87
C ALA A 670 9.94 13.39 13.79
N GLY A 671 8.89 14.17 13.91
CA GLY A 671 8.60 15.27 13.02
C GLY A 671 8.22 16.52 13.78
N VAL A 672 8.40 17.68 13.17
CA VAL A 672 7.94 18.96 13.71
C VAL A 672 7.49 19.86 12.57
N GLU A 673 6.38 20.52 12.73
CA GLU A 673 5.97 21.68 11.95
C GLU A 673 5.87 22.88 12.90
N TRP A 674 6.44 24.02 12.49
CA TRP A 674 6.46 25.24 13.28
C TRP A 674 6.06 26.45 12.44
N ASP A 675 4.91 27.01 12.74
CA ASP A 675 4.46 28.30 12.20
C ASP A 675 5.21 29.41 12.93
N THR A 676 6.15 30.03 12.24
CA THR A 676 7.10 30.95 12.86
C THR A 676 6.44 32.25 13.31
N PRO A 677 6.73 32.76 14.53
CA PRO A 677 6.16 34.02 14.98
C PRO A 677 6.81 35.26 14.32
N PHE A 678 8.02 35.12 13.81
CA PHE A 678 8.80 36.21 13.23
C PHE A 678 8.51 36.46 11.74
N ALA A 679 7.83 35.52 11.06
CA ALA A 679 7.46 35.66 9.65
C ALA A 679 6.06 35.04 9.41
N LYS A 680 5.05 35.91 9.39
CA LYS A 680 3.65 35.47 9.19
C LYS A 680 3.50 34.68 7.89
N GLY A 681 2.94 33.49 7.98
CA GLY A 681 2.74 32.59 6.86
C GLY A 681 3.91 31.65 6.57
N LEU A 682 5.04 31.75 7.30
CA LEU A 682 6.16 30.84 7.19
C LEU A 682 6.00 29.68 8.16
N THR A 683 5.97 28.47 7.64
CA THR A 683 6.04 27.21 8.39
C THR A 683 7.38 26.54 8.10
N LEU A 684 8.13 26.21 9.13
CA LEU A 684 9.31 25.35 9.03
C LEU A 684 8.93 23.92 9.40
N ASN A 685 9.52 22.95 8.72
CA ASN A 685 9.30 21.55 9.05
C ASN A 685 10.61 20.75 9.07
N GLY A 686 10.64 19.70 9.88
CA GLY A 686 11.77 18.80 9.96
C GLY A 686 11.29 17.39 10.33
N ASN A 687 11.95 16.38 9.77
CA ASN A 687 11.66 14.98 10.07
C ASN A 687 12.97 14.22 10.26
N VAL A 688 13.00 13.34 11.25
CA VAL A 688 14.08 12.40 11.50
C VAL A 688 13.49 11.00 11.49
N SER A 689 14.11 10.10 10.73
CA SER A 689 13.72 8.70 10.65
C SER A 689 14.91 7.81 10.91
N TYR A 690 14.84 7.00 11.96
CA TYR A 690 15.83 6.00 12.31
C TYR A 690 15.30 4.60 12.00
N PHE A 691 16.13 3.81 11.30
CA PHE A 691 15.88 2.41 11.02
C PHE A 691 17.01 1.56 11.61
N GLY A 692 16.66 0.67 12.51
CA GLY A 692 17.60 -0.26 13.13
C GLY A 692 18.13 -1.33 12.18
N LYS A 693 19.01 -2.17 12.68
CA LYS A 693 19.58 -3.31 11.92
C LYS A 693 18.48 -4.24 11.44
N SER A 694 18.66 -4.75 10.22
CA SER A 694 17.88 -5.85 9.64
C SER A 694 18.82 -6.90 9.06
N TYR A 695 18.27 -8.04 8.60
CA TYR A 695 19.10 -9.15 8.13
C TYR A 695 18.74 -9.54 6.71
N GLN A 696 19.77 -9.98 5.95
CA GLN A 696 19.58 -10.50 4.61
C GLN A 696 19.03 -11.93 4.64
N LYS A 697 19.47 -12.75 5.60
CA LYS A 697 19.05 -14.15 5.74
C LYS A 697 18.40 -14.43 7.09
N THR A 698 17.51 -15.40 7.10
CA THR A 698 16.71 -15.81 8.25
C THR A 698 17.55 -16.22 9.47
N GLN A 699 18.71 -16.82 9.26
CA GLN A 699 19.64 -17.23 10.33
C GLN A 699 20.44 -16.07 10.93
N LYS A 700 20.01 -14.82 10.74
CA LYS A 700 20.71 -13.59 11.17
C LYS A 700 22.08 -13.40 10.52
N GLN A 701 22.26 -13.98 9.35
CA GLN A 701 23.45 -13.74 8.57
C GLN A 701 23.33 -12.43 7.80
N TYR A 702 24.46 -11.76 7.60
CA TYR A 702 24.60 -10.54 6.83
C TYR A 702 23.65 -9.43 7.29
N ALA A 703 24.07 -8.76 8.38
CA ALA A 703 23.31 -7.67 8.96
C ALA A 703 23.46 -6.38 8.15
N PHE A 704 22.34 -5.85 7.65
CA PHE A 704 22.30 -4.48 7.14
C PHE A 704 22.47 -3.49 8.30
N PRO A 705 23.37 -2.51 8.19
CA PRO A 705 23.57 -1.50 9.23
C PRO A 705 22.32 -0.63 9.42
N SER A 706 22.17 -0.09 10.62
CA SER A 706 21.19 0.95 10.90
C SER A 706 21.53 2.25 10.19
N TYR A 707 20.50 3.05 9.92
CA TYR A 707 20.68 4.37 9.32
C TYR A 707 19.67 5.38 9.84
N THR A 708 20.04 6.65 9.78
CA THR A 708 19.18 7.79 10.11
C THR A 708 19.08 8.70 8.90
N LEU A 709 17.87 9.13 8.59
CA LEU A 709 17.58 10.13 7.56
C LEU A 709 17.01 11.38 8.24
N VAL A 710 17.41 12.53 7.75
CA VAL A 710 16.92 13.83 8.18
C VAL A 710 16.43 14.59 6.96
N ASP A 711 15.18 15.04 7.02
CA ASP A 711 14.55 15.90 6.01
C ASP A 711 14.21 17.24 6.65
N VAL A 712 14.41 18.33 5.92
CA VAL A 712 14.03 19.69 6.35
C VAL A 712 13.31 20.42 5.25
N GLY A 713 12.37 21.29 5.61
CA GLY A 713 11.60 22.06 4.63
C GLY A 713 11.06 23.37 5.18
N ALA A 714 10.54 24.16 4.26
CA ALA A 714 9.88 25.42 4.56
C ALA A 714 8.69 25.61 3.63
N ARG A 715 7.60 26.13 4.15
CA ARG A 715 6.39 26.51 3.41
C ARG A 715 6.03 27.92 3.75
N TYR A 716 5.92 28.78 2.73
CA TYR A 716 5.51 30.16 2.87
C TYR A 716 4.18 30.41 2.18
N LYS A 717 3.18 30.80 2.94
CA LYS A 717 1.83 31.09 2.47
C LYS A 717 1.56 32.61 2.56
N THR A 718 1.25 33.24 1.44
CA THR A 718 0.98 34.67 1.36
C THR A 718 -0.21 34.99 0.49
N LYS A 719 -0.82 36.14 0.70
CA LYS A 719 -1.90 36.67 -0.14
C LYS A 719 -1.32 37.37 -1.36
N LEU A 720 -1.90 37.11 -2.52
CA LEU A 720 -1.61 37.79 -3.78
C LEU A 720 -2.93 38.39 -4.33
N GLY A 721 -3.31 39.52 -3.82
CA GLY A 721 -4.66 40.07 -4.01
C GLY A 721 -5.72 39.21 -3.34
N LYS A 722 -6.69 38.72 -4.12
CA LYS A 722 -7.73 37.79 -3.64
C LYS A 722 -7.21 36.33 -3.50
N ASN A 723 -6.13 36.02 -4.19
CA ASN A 723 -5.57 34.68 -4.29
C ASN A 723 -4.63 34.37 -3.13
N THR A 724 -4.31 33.10 -2.97
CA THR A 724 -3.30 32.66 -2.00
C THR A 724 -2.17 31.93 -2.75
N LEU A 725 -0.95 32.44 -2.60
CA LEU A 725 0.25 31.79 -3.09
C LEU A 725 0.90 30.99 -1.96
N THR A 726 1.18 29.72 -2.20
CA THR A 726 1.95 28.88 -1.31
C THR A 726 3.22 28.44 -2.01
N VAL A 727 4.39 28.78 -1.45
CA VAL A 727 5.69 28.33 -1.94
C VAL A 727 6.25 27.38 -0.91
N SER A 728 6.63 26.17 -1.35
CA SER A 728 7.17 25.12 -0.49
C SER A 728 8.51 24.65 -1.05
N SER A 729 9.46 24.36 -0.16
CA SER A 729 10.75 23.78 -0.51
C SER A 729 11.17 22.77 0.54
N ALA A 730 11.94 21.75 0.14
CA ALA A 730 12.58 20.86 1.09
C ALA A 730 13.88 20.25 0.56
N VAL A 731 14.65 19.75 1.51
CA VAL A 731 15.84 18.93 1.29
C VAL A 731 15.59 17.60 1.99
N GLU A 732 15.43 16.54 1.22
CA GLU A 732 15.33 15.17 1.71
C GLU A 732 16.72 14.56 1.81
N ASN A 733 16.95 13.71 2.82
CA ASN A 733 18.25 13.13 3.13
C ASN A 733 19.34 14.23 3.24
N LEU A 734 19.13 15.19 4.12
CA LEU A 734 19.95 16.42 4.29
C LEU A 734 21.46 16.13 4.34
N PHE A 735 21.85 15.06 5.01
CA PHE A 735 23.27 14.69 5.20
C PHE A 735 23.82 13.78 4.09
N ASN A 736 23.04 13.56 3.01
CA ASN A 736 23.40 12.66 1.90
C ASN A 736 23.87 11.28 2.37
N LYS A 737 23.17 10.70 3.36
CA LYS A 737 23.49 9.39 3.91
C LYS A 737 23.33 8.31 2.86
N ASN A 738 24.36 7.55 2.61
CA ASN A 738 24.31 6.32 1.82
C ASN A 738 23.80 5.18 2.68
N TYR A 739 22.81 4.44 2.19
CA TYR A 739 22.20 3.35 2.94
C TYR A 739 21.57 2.30 2.01
N TRP A 740 21.46 1.10 2.53
CA TRP A 740 20.66 0.06 1.91
C TRP A 740 19.23 0.11 2.42
N GLN A 741 18.27 0.34 1.55
CA GLN A 741 16.88 0.05 1.86
C GLN A 741 16.63 -1.43 1.60
N VAL A 742 16.17 -2.13 2.63
CA VAL A 742 15.98 -3.58 2.55
C VAL A 742 14.54 -3.90 2.19
N GLN A 743 14.36 -4.84 1.30
CA GLN A 743 13.07 -5.34 0.85
C GLN A 743 13.03 -6.85 1.02
N ARG A 744 11.95 -7.39 1.55
CA ARG A 744 11.75 -8.82 1.63
C ARG A 744 11.70 -9.43 0.23
N GLY A 745 12.48 -10.47 0.03
CA GLY A 745 12.45 -11.31 -1.15
C GLY A 745 11.54 -12.52 -0.95
N GLN A 746 11.81 -13.57 -1.69
CA GLN A 746 11.15 -14.86 -1.49
C GLN A 746 11.82 -15.62 -0.34
N PHE A 747 11.02 -16.31 0.45
CA PHE A 747 11.46 -17.22 1.51
C PHE A 747 12.41 -16.56 2.53
N ASP A 748 13.64 -17.04 2.61
CA ASP A 748 14.66 -16.72 3.61
C ASP A 748 15.60 -15.58 3.23
N ARG A 749 15.33 -14.88 2.12
CA ARG A 749 16.21 -13.84 1.55
C ARG A 749 15.56 -12.49 1.44
N SER A 750 16.38 -11.45 1.50
CA SER A 750 15.97 -10.09 1.20
C SER A 750 16.72 -9.51 0.00
N PHE A 751 16.12 -8.52 -0.64
CA PHE A 751 16.78 -7.68 -1.62
C PHE A 751 17.30 -6.41 -0.97
N ALA A 752 18.42 -5.93 -1.45
CA ALA A 752 18.91 -4.60 -1.17
C ALA A 752 18.58 -3.64 -2.30
N VAL A 753 18.21 -2.43 -1.95
CA VAL A 753 17.96 -1.33 -2.87
C VAL A 753 18.76 -0.14 -2.43
N VAL A 754 19.49 0.49 -3.35
CA VAL A 754 20.29 1.68 -3.02
C VAL A 754 19.37 2.78 -2.50
N GLY A 755 19.68 3.35 -1.35
CA GLY A 755 18.94 4.44 -0.72
C GLY A 755 18.85 5.68 -1.62
N MET A 756 17.88 6.56 -1.41
CA MET A 756 17.76 7.81 -2.18
C MET A 756 18.88 8.79 -1.80
N PRO A 757 19.53 9.47 -2.75
CA PRO A 757 20.46 10.52 -2.45
C PRO A 757 19.74 11.75 -1.90
N ARG A 758 20.51 12.72 -1.42
CA ARG A 758 19.98 14.05 -1.08
C ARG A 758 19.21 14.62 -2.28
N THR A 759 17.98 15.02 -2.04
CA THR A 759 17.03 15.47 -3.06
C THR A 759 16.49 16.83 -2.66
N TYR A 760 16.54 17.79 -3.59
CA TYR A 760 15.97 19.11 -3.42
C TYR A 760 14.68 19.22 -4.22
N TRP A 761 13.71 19.95 -3.70
CA TRP A 761 12.54 20.33 -4.49
C TRP A 761 12.00 21.70 -4.07
N LEU A 762 11.35 22.35 -5.04
CA LEU A 762 10.66 23.61 -4.89
C LEU A 762 9.31 23.52 -5.60
N LYS A 763 8.26 24.00 -4.97
CA LYS A 763 6.90 24.02 -5.51
C LYS A 763 6.24 25.37 -5.21
N ALA A 764 5.51 25.89 -6.18
CA ALA A 764 4.62 27.02 -6.01
C ALA A 764 3.20 26.61 -6.38
N GLU A 765 2.22 26.93 -5.55
CA GLU A 765 0.80 26.64 -5.73
C GLU A 765 -0.01 27.91 -5.55
N LEU A 766 -0.83 28.24 -6.54
CA LEU A 766 -1.76 29.37 -6.52
C LEU A 766 -3.19 28.84 -6.31
N ASP A 767 -3.85 29.34 -5.27
CA ASP A 767 -5.27 29.13 -4.97
C ASP A 767 -6.01 30.42 -5.28
N PHE A 768 -6.96 30.40 -6.28
CA PHE A 768 -7.59 31.58 -6.89
C PHE A 768 -9.12 31.51 -6.99
#